data_423ff133edeb02ffa91a01e1274ca79a
#
_entry.id   423ff133edeb02ffa91a01e1274ca79a
#
_cell.length_a   1.000
_cell.length_b   1.000
_cell.length_c   1.000
_cell.angle_alpha   90.00
_cell.angle_beta   90.00
_cell.angle_gamma   90.00
#
_symmetry.space_group_name_H-M   'P 1'
#
loop_
_entity.id
_entity.type
_entity.pdbx_description
1 polymer ?
#
loop_
_entity_poly.entity_id
_entity_poly.type
_entity_poly.pdbx_seq_one_letter_code
_entity_poly.pdbx_strand_id
1 'polypeptide(L)'
;MQKNSFLKIYGLIPFLLVAFINAFVDLGHKIIIQNTIYKVYEGSTQLLLTAIVNALILLPFILMLSPSGFLADKYPKNLIMKLSATFSVMLTIIICISYYNGAFWTAFTLTFIMGIQAALYSPSKYGFIKELVGKDLLAMGNGAVNAVSIVAILAGMSLFSLSFESLYDINHNSSEEVLKQVAPLGFLLILFSLIELYLAWRLPKLKDEIKELKFDSKRYLSGKLLMSNLKLIFENKVIWLCIVGISIFWAISQLYLVSFPVFSKNELFIENTFFVQVSLGSSGIGVVLGSLIAGRFSKNYIELGLIPFGALGVFLMALIMPYFTSLITYSFIFFIFGFCGALFIIPLNSLIQFHAKENELGKILAGNNFIQNIAMLTFLVLATLFANLEINVIYLFYFITLVAFLGAIYVVFKLPFSLVRMLLSIAFLGRYRLLVEGFKNIPEKGGALLLGNHISFIDWAIVQMAIPRKIYFVMERSIYSKWYIKIFLDKFGVIPVSSAASKASLELIAERIKQGDLVCLFPEGVLSRHGQLNEFKGGFEHVCSNLEEDDGVILPFYIRGLWGSTFSRSDEEFSARNRTLSKRNIAIAFGAPMSLHSKKEEVKAKVFELSFMAWKSQCEAMHTIARAFITSAKRNLSNIAIIDSLAGAISYRKLLSLSFILSTLIKENSKKINSNFERGSYAPKEECVGILLPASFASSLLNLSVLLAQKVVVNLNFTAGEKALQAAVKSAQISQIYTSKKFLEKLESKGVSLNFGEEVNLIYMEDVVEIFKKQKSKILAMMMAVSILPSFILKAIFAPSKNNLAIAAILFSSGSEGTPKGVMLNNRNILSNIAQISDVLCTRNNDVILSSLPPFHAFGLTVTTFLP
;
A
#
# COMPACT_ATOMS: atom_id res chain seq x y z
N MET A 1 -15.33 5.46 -8.62
CA MET A 1 -15.40 4.04 -8.20
C MET A 1 -15.09 3.94 -6.73
N GLN A 2 -16.04 3.46 -5.92
CA GLN A 2 -15.84 3.23 -4.50
C GLN A 2 -14.61 2.33 -4.31
N LYS A 3 -13.63 2.78 -3.52
CA LYS A 3 -12.55 1.94 -3.00
C LYS A 3 -13.15 0.84 -2.14
N ASN A 4 -13.57 -0.26 -2.75
CA ASN A 4 -13.86 -1.46 -1.98
C ASN A 4 -12.54 -1.84 -1.30
N SER A 5 -12.52 -1.78 0.02
CA SER A 5 -11.38 -2.25 0.81
C SER A 5 -11.14 -3.70 0.40
N PHE A 6 -9.90 -4.07 0.08
CA PHE A 6 -9.49 -5.44 -0.28
C PHE A 6 -10.11 -6.47 0.67
N LEU A 7 -10.12 -6.19 1.98
CA LEU A 7 -10.70 -7.06 3.01
C LEU A 7 -12.24 -7.19 2.95
N LYS A 8 -12.93 -6.35 2.16
CA LYS A 8 -14.39 -6.44 1.96
C LYS A 8 -14.81 -7.36 0.81
N ILE A 9 -13.85 -7.96 0.10
CA ILE A 9 -14.14 -8.97 -0.93
C ILE A 9 -14.81 -10.16 -0.26
N TYR A 10 -16.03 -10.50 -0.74
CA TYR A 10 -16.79 -11.63 -0.19
C TYR A 10 -16.03 -12.95 -0.32
N GLY A 11 -15.89 -13.68 0.76
CA GLY A 11 -15.16 -14.95 0.81
C GLY A 11 -13.66 -14.83 1.08
N LEU A 12 -13.04 -13.62 1.05
CA LEU A 12 -11.60 -13.46 1.26
C LEU A 12 -11.17 -13.80 2.69
N ILE A 13 -11.88 -13.30 3.69
CA ILE A 13 -11.54 -13.56 5.10
C ILE A 13 -11.67 -15.04 5.45
N PRO A 14 -12.80 -15.73 5.15
CA PRO A 14 -12.89 -17.19 5.33
C PRO A 14 -11.76 -17.94 4.62
N PHE A 15 -11.40 -17.55 3.40
CA PHE A 15 -10.33 -18.18 2.65
C PHE A 15 -8.95 -18.01 3.32
N LEU A 16 -8.63 -16.80 3.79
CA LEU A 16 -7.38 -16.55 4.52
C LEU A 16 -7.29 -17.34 5.82
N LEU A 17 -8.41 -17.48 6.54
CA LEU A 17 -8.49 -18.30 7.77
C LEU A 17 -8.34 -19.78 7.48
N VAL A 18 -8.95 -20.30 6.41
CA VAL A 18 -8.75 -21.69 5.97
C VAL A 18 -7.28 -21.94 5.65
N ALA A 19 -6.64 -21.03 4.88
CA ALA A 19 -5.23 -21.14 4.56
C ALA A 19 -4.32 -21.08 5.79
N PHE A 20 -4.69 -20.29 6.79
CA PHE A 20 -4.01 -20.21 8.08
C PHE A 20 -4.09 -21.54 8.83
N ILE A 21 -5.31 -22.04 9.05
CA ILE A 21 -5.54 -23.21 9.90
C ILE A 21 -4.97 -24.48 9.27
N ASN A 22 -5.10 -24.63 7.95
CA ASN A 22 -4.48 -25.74 7.22
C ASN A 22 -2.97 -25.80 7.48
N ALA A 23 -2.23 -24.71 7.25
CA ALA A 23 -0.79 -24.67 7.50
C ALA A 23 -0.43 -24.86 8.98
N PHE A 24 -1.27 -24.40 9.90
CA PHE A 24 -1.10 -24.50 11.34
C PHE A 24 -1.23 -25.94 11.83
N VAL A 25 -2.22 -26.69 11.34
CA VAL A 25 -2.48 -28.10 11.70
C VAL A 25 -1.39 -29.01 11.14
N ASP A 26 -1.04 -28.82 9.86
CA ASP A 26 0.00 -29.61 9.19
C ASP A 26 1.34 -29.51 9.92
N LEU A 27 1.70 -28.28 10.29
CA LEU A 27 2.94 -28.06 11.03
C LEU A 27 2.86 -28.56 12.47
N GLY A 28 1.70 -28.44 13.11
CA GLY A 28 1.49 -28.90 14.48
C GLY A 28 1.83 -30.38 14.65
N HIS A 29 1.30 -31.25 13.80
CA HIS A 29 1.64 -32.66 13.80
C HIS A 29 3.12 -32.91 13.55
N LYS A 30 3.71 -32.24 12.53
CA LYS A 30 5.14 -32.34 12.24
C LYS A 30 6.01 -32.01 13.45
N ILE A 31 5.73 -30.92 14.16
CA ILE A 31 6.48 -30.46 15.33
C ILE A 31 6.40 -31.47 16.46
N ILE A 32 5.23 -32.06 16.72
CA ILE A 32 5.07 -33.10 17.76
C ILE A 32 5.98 -34.28 17.45
N ILE A 33 5.99 -34.78 16.21
CA ILE A 33 6.85 -35.89 15.79
C ILE A 33 8.34 -35.50 15.86
N GLN A 34 8.74 -34.34 15.40
CA GLN A 34 10.11 -33.87 15.47
C GLN A 34 10.61 -33.69 16.90
N ASN A 35 9.78 -33.16 17.79
CA ASN A 35 10.14 -33.01 19.21
C ASN A 35 10.25 -34.35 19.89
N THR A 36 9.40 -35.33 19.56
CA THR A 36 9.54 -36.70 20.05
C THR A 36 10.86 -37.33 19.61
N ILE A 37 11.23 -37.17 18.32
CA ILE A 37 12.54 -37.63 17.82
C ILE A 37 13.69 -36.97 18.57
N TYR A 38 13.62 -35.67 18.78
CA TYR A 38 14.66 -34.89 19.48
C TYR A 38 14.86 -35.34 20.92
N LYS A 39 13.78 -35.68 21.65
CA LYS A 39 13.83 -36.08 23.06
C LYS A 39 14.30 -37.55 23.25
N VAL A 40 14.01 -38.42 22.28
CA VAL A 40 14.21 -39.88 22.44
C VAL A 40 15.47 -40.38 21.72
N TYR A 41 15.84 -39.79 20.59
CA TYR A 41 16.93 -40.30 19.77
C TYR A 41 18.14 -39.35 19.78
N GLU A 42 19.32 -39.93 19.70
CA GLU A 42 20.59 -39.18 19.69
C GLU A 42 21.44 -39.49 18.42
N GLY A 43 22.44 -38.64 18.16
CA GLY A 43 23.45 -38.83 17.15
C GLY A 43 22.90 -39.02 15.73
N SER A 44 23.43 -40.00 15.00
CA SER A 44 23.08 -40.28 13.61
C SER A 44 21.62 -40.73 13.42
N THR A 45 21.04 -41.43 14.37
CA THR A 45 19.63 -41.84 14.32
C THR A 45 18.68 -40.68 14.41
N GLN A 46 18.92 -39.71 15.28
CA GLN A 46 18.15 -38.47 15.40
C GLN A 46 18.20 -37.68 14.06
N LEU A 47 19.40 -37.56 13.49
CA LEU A 47 19.61 -36.84 12.24
C LEU A 47 18.85 -37.51 11.10
N LEU A 48 18.97 -38.87 10.98
CA LEU A 48 18.31 -39.67 9.96
C LEU A 48 16.79 -39.55 10.05
N LEU A 49 16.19 -39.76 11.23
CA LEU A 49 14.74 -39.65 11.41
C LEU A 49 14.21 -38.25 11.14
N THR A 50 14.93 -37.21 11.54
CA THR A 50 14.59 -35.79 11.24
C THR A 50 14.64 -35.53 9.73
N ALA A 51 15.65 -36.08 9.04
CA ALA A 51 15.76 -35.96 7.58
C ALA A 51 14.58 -36.66 6.89
N ILE A 52 14.22 -37.86 7.35
CA ILE A 52 13.10 -38.64 6.77
C ILE A 52 11.77 -37.92 6.99
N VAL A 53 11.49 -37.38 8.19
CA VAL A 53 10.25 -36.58 8.44
C VAL A 53 10.14 -35.41 7.47
N ASN A 54 11.24 -34.69 7.21
CA ASN A 54 11.25 -33.61 6.23
C ASN A 54 11.02 -34.14 4.81
N ALA A 55 11.63 -35.26 4.42
CA ALA A 55 11.42 -35.90 3.14
C ALA A 55 9.97 -36.40 2.94
N LEU A 56 9.33 -36.92 4.00
CA LEU A 56 7.93 -37.37 3.97
C LEU A 56 6.95 -36.24 3.64
N ILE A 57 7.30 -34.99 3.90
CA ILE A 57 6.49 -33.82 3.52
C ILE A 57 6.77 -33.37 2.09
N LEU A 58 8.05 -33.42 1.64
CA LEU A 58 8.42 -32.94 0.31
C LEU A 58 8.06 -33.95 -0.80
N LEU A 59 8.22 -35.26 -0.53
CA LEU A 59 7.99 -36.32 -1.49
C LEU A 59 6.56 -36.33 -2.07
N PRO A 60 5.47 -36.15 -1.32
CA PRO A 60 4.12 -36.06 -1.85
C PRO A 60 3.94 -34.99 -2.93
N PHE A 61 4.56 -33.84 -2.81
CA PHE A 61 4.46 -32.78 -3.83
C PHE A 61 5.11 -33.19 -5.17
N ILE A 62 6.10 -34.09 -5.10
CA ILE A 62 6.73 -34.67 -6.30
C ILE A 62 5.81 -35.72 -6.91
N LEU A 63 5.29 -36.63 -6.11
CA LEU A 63 4.44 -37.74 -6.56
C LEU A 63 3.07 -37.24 -7.05
N MET A 64 2.48 -36.25 -6.39
CA MET A 64 1.11 -35.79 -6.68
C MET A 64 1.05 -34.66 -7.72
N LEU A 65 2.13 -34.31 -8.42
CA LEU A 65 2.15 -33.27 -9.45
C LEU A 65 0.94 -33.35 -10.39
N SER A 66 0.80 -34.46 -11.09
CA SER A 66 -0.23 -34.59 -12.13
C SER A 66 -1.65 -34.75 -11.55
N PRO A 67 -1.88 -35.58 -10.51
CA PRO A 67 -3.17 -35.66 -9.86
C PRO A 67 -3.65 -34.32 -9.28
N SER A 68 -2.79 -33.60 -8.57
CA SER A 68 -3.17 -32.33 -7.94
C SER A 68 -3.51 -31.24 -8.96
N GLY A 69 -2.74 -31.16 -10.04
CA GLY A 69 -2.99 -30.24 -11.14
C GLY A 69 -4.31 -30.56 -11.86
N PHE A 70 -4.55 -31.83 -12.18
CA PHE A 70 -5.79 -32.28 -12.79
C PHE A 70 -7.01 -31.94 -11.93
N LEU A 71 -6.96 -32.24 -10.62
CA LEU A 71 -8.05 -31.97 -9.70
C LEU A 71 -8.34 -30.46 -9.64
N ALA A 72 -7.32 -29.65 -9.52
CA ALA A 72 -7.46 -28.19 -9.45
C ALA A 72 -8.00 -27.56 -10.75
N ASP A 73 -7.74 -28.19 -11.93
CA ASP A 73 -8.27 -27.69 -13.20
C ASP A 73 -9.70 -28.17 -13.45
N LYS A 74 -10.01 -29.42 -13.07
CA LYS A 74 -11.31 -30.05 -13.33
C LYS A 74 -12.42 -29.54 -12.40
N TYR A 75 -12.15 -29.56 -11.09
CA TYR A 75 -13.17 -29.28 -10.08
C TYR A 75 -13.15 -27.84 -9.57
N PRO A 76 -14.31 -27.31 -9.11
CA PRO A 76 -14.35 -26.04 -8.40
C PRO A 76 -13.35 -26.05 -7.23
N LYS A 77 -12.50 -25.05 -7.15
CA LYS A 77 -11.41 -25.01 -6.16
C LYS A 77 -11.91 -25.01 -4.72
N ASN A 78 -13.05 -24.38 -4.47
CA ASN A 78 -13.70 -24.43 -3.17
C ASN A 78 -14.15 -25.85 -2.79
N LEU A 79 -14.54 -26.69 -3.76
CA LEU A 79 -14.89 -28.09 -3.51
C LEU A 79 -13.66 -28.89 -3.07
N ILE A 80 -12.53 -28.72 -3.75
CA ILE A 80 -11.26 -29.39 -3.37
C ILE A 80 -10.85 -28.97 -1.96
N MET A 81 -10.98 -27.68 -1.63
CA MET A 81 -10.66 -27.16 -0.29
C MET A 81 -11.58 -27.77 0.77
N LYS A 82 -12.88 -27.96 0.49
CA LYS A 82 -13.83 -28.64 1.39
C LYS A 82 -13.47 -30.09 1.59
N LEU A 83 -13.20 -30.83 0.52
CA LEU A 83 -12.81 -32.23 0.59
C LEU A 83 -11.48 -32.41 1.33
N SER A 84 -10.51 -31.53 1.09
CA SER A 84 -9.23 -31.50 1.79
C SER A 84 -9.40 -31.25 3.30
N ALA A 85 -10.23 -30.29 3.71
CA ALA A 85 -10.54 -30.03 5.12
C ALA A 85 -11.29 -31.23 5.77
N THR A 86 -12.20 -31.89 5.04
CA THR A 86 -12.87 -33.10 5.53
C THR A 86 -11.86 -34.23 5.77
N PHE A 87 -10.94 -34.41 4.84
CA PHE A 87 -9.89 -35.43 4.96
C PHE A 87 -8.91 -35.09 6.10
N SER A 88 -8.59 -33.79 6.30
CA SER A 88 -7.77 -33.29 7.43
C SER A 88 -8.39 -33.68 8.78
N VAL A 89 -9.73 -33.53 8.95
CA VAL A 89 -10.42 -33.95 10.19
C VAL A 89 -10.30 -35.45 10.42
N MET A 90 -10.55 -36.28 9.40
CA MET A 90 -10.41 -37.73 9.52
C MET A 90 -8.99 -38.13 9.91
N LEU A 91 -7.99 -37.49 9.28
CA LEU A 91 -6.59 -37.76 9.51
C LEU A 91 -6.14 -37.36 10.92
N THR A 92 -6.55 -36.17 11.39
CA THR A 92 -6.22 -35.72 12.75
C THR A 92 -6.84 -36.57 13.85
N ILE A 93 -8.02 -37.17 13.60
CA ILE A 93 -8.64 -38.18 14.50
C ILE A 93 -7.75 -39.44 14.57
N ILE A 94 -7.29 -39.98 13.42
CA ILE A 94 -6.44 -41.15 13.38
C ILE A 94 -5.09 -40.87 14.06
N ILE A 95 -4.51 -39.65 13.83
CA ILE A 95 -3.29 -39.18 14.48
C ILE A 95 -3.49 -39.16 16.02
N CYS A 96 -4.59 -38.58 16.47
CA CYS A 96 -4.89 -38.50 17.89
C CYS A 96 -5.00 -39.91 18.54
N ILE A 97 -5.69 -40.84 17.86
CA ILE A 97 -5.78 -42.24 18.31
C ILE A 97 -4.37 -42.88 18.35
N SER A 98 -3.53 -42.61 17.36
CA SER A 98 -2.15 -43.11 17.32
C SER A 98 -1.32 -42.58 18.49
N TYR A 99 -1.52 -41.31 18.89
CA TYR A 99 -0.86 -40.71 20.05
C TYR A 99 -1.26 -41.41 21.36
N TYR A 100 -2.56 -41.59 21.58
CA TYR A 100 -3.04 -42.26 22.79
C TYR A 100 -2.61 -43.73 22.91
N ASN A 101 -2.45 -44.41 21.75
CA ASN A 101 -1.93 -45.77 21.71
C ASN A 101 -0.39 -45.85 21.82
N GLY A 102 0.32 -44.69 21.76
CA GLY A 102 1.78 -44.67 21.68
C GLY A 102 2.35 -45.19 20.36
N ALA A 103 1.52 -45.27 19.31
CA ALA A 103 1.92 -45.87 18.02
C ALA A 103 2.78 -44.87 17.22
N PHE A 104 4.03 -44.62 17.66
CA PHE A 104 4.96 -43.63 17.08
C PHE A 104 5.16 -43.85 15.58
N TRP A 105 5.45 -45.04 15.12
CA TRP A 105 5.71 -45.33 13.72
C TRP A 105 4.46 -45.13 12.84
N THR A 106 3.27 -45.35 13.39
CA THR A 106 2.00 -45.03 12.70
C THR A 106 1.85 -43.51 12.57
N ALA A 107 2.02 -42.76 13.65
CA ALA A 107 1.96 -41.30 13.62
C ALA A 107 3.03 -40.70 12.68
N PHE A 108 4.26 -41.27 12.70
CA PHE A 108 5.34 -40.89 11.79
C PHE A 108 4.95 -41.08 10.31
N THR A 109 4.35 -42.23 9.97
CA THR A 109 3.89 -42.52 8.62
C THR A 109 2.71 -41.63 8.20
N LEU A 110 1.82 -41.26 9.13
CA LEU A 110 0.70 -40.34 8.87
C LEU A 110 1.18 -38.96 8.44
N THR A 111 2.41 -38.55 8.75
CA THR A 111 3.03 -37.34 8.21
C THR A 111 3.10 -37.33 6.68
N PHE A 112 3.38 -38.50 6.08
CA PHE A 112 3.37 -38.66 4.62
C PHE A 112 1.96 -38.50 4.03
N ILE A 113 0.95 -39.00 4.70
CA ILE A 113 -0.45 -38.89 4.24
C ILE A 113 -0.94 -37.44 4.37
N MET A 114 -0.54 -36.74 5.43
CA MET A 114 -0.76 -35.28 5.53
C MET A 114 -0.08 -34.52 4.40
N GLY A 115 1.16 -34.90 4.05
CA GLY A 115 1.86 -34.35 2.91
C GLY A 115 1.11 -34.56 1.58
N ILE A 116 0.47 -35.73 1.37
CA ILE A 116 -0.39 -35.98 0.20
C ILE A 116 -1.59 -35.03 0.21
N GLN A 117 -2.27 -34.84 1.32
CA GLN A 117 -3.39 -33.91 1.45
C GLN A 117 -2.94 -32.48 1.12
N ALA A 118 -1.82 -32.03 1.68
CA ALA A 118 -1.27 -30.71 1.42
C ALA A 118 -0.88 -30.52 -0.06
N ALA A 119 -0.31 -31.56 -0.72
CA ALA A 119 0.05 -31.52 -2.13
C ALA A 119 -1.17 -31.40 -3.06
N LEU A 120 -2.27 -32.09 -2.74
CA LEU A 120 -3.53 -32.01 -3.48
C LEU A 120 -4.25 -30.65 -3.28
N TYR A 121 -4.16 -30.08 -2.07
CA TYR A 121 -4.77 -28.81 -1.71
C TYR A 121 -4.06 -27.59 -2.33
N SER A 122 -2.73 -27.62 -2.41
CA SER A 122 -1.90 -26.45 -2.73
C SER A 122 -2.22 -25.78 -4.07
N PRO A 123 -2.37 -26.46 -5.22
CA PRO A 123 -2.72 -25.81 -6.48
C PRO A 123 -4.10 -25.13 -6.43
N SER A 124 -5.07 -25.73 -5.73
CA SER A 124 -6.40 -25.16 -5.56
C SER A 124 -6.38 -23.91 -4.71
N LYS A 125 -5.60 -23.87 -3.62
CA LYS A 125 -5.40 -22.68 -2.77
C LYS A 125 -4.90 -21.48 -3.60
N TYR A 126 -3.82 -21.66 -4.34
CA TYR A 126 -3.25 -20.57 -5.15
C TYR A 126 -4.11 -20.21 -6.36
N GLY A 127 -4.79 -21.19 -6.97
CA GLY A 127 -5.72 -20.93 -8.07
C GLY A 127 -6.96 -20.16 -7.62
N PHE A 128 -7.47 -20.42 -6.42
CA PHE A 128 -8.63 -19.75 -5.85
C PHE A 128 -8.38 -18.25 -5.62
N ILE A 129 -7.14 -17.83 -5.33
CA ILE A 129 -6.78 -16.41 -5.20
C ILE A 129 -7.11 -15.66 -6.50
N LYS A 130 -6.68 -16.19 -7.64
CA LYS A 130 -6.92 -15.56 -8.96
C LYS A 130 -8.40 -15.41 -9.26
N GLU A 131 -9.19 -16.43 -8.92
CA GLU A 131 -10.64 -16.41 -9.11
C GLU A 131 -11.34 -15.41 -8.17
N LEU A 132 -10.86 -15.28 -6.93
CA LEU A 132 -11.47 -14.46 -5.89
C LEU A 132 -11.18 -12.97 -6.04
N VAL A 133 -9.93 -12.61 -6.33
CA VAL A 133 -9.48 -11.20 -6.35
C VAL A 133 -9.31 -10.62 -7.75
N GLY A 134 -9.34 -11.46 -8.79
CA GLY A 134 -9.12 -11.05 -10.17
C GLY A 134 -7.65 -10.73 -10.48
N LYS A 135 -7.36 -10.38 -11.73
CA LYS A 135 -5.99 -10.12 -12.22
C LYS A 135 -5.37 -8.86 -11.58
N ASP A 136 -6.17 -7.82 -11.38
CA ASP A 136 -5.71 -6.51 -10.89
C ASP A 136 -5.19 -6.53 -9.45
N LEU A 137 -5.75 -7.40 -8.60
CA LEU A 137 -5.39 -7.51 -7.18
C LEU A 137 -4.58 -8.78 -6.85
N LEU A 138 -4.14 -9.51 -7.88
CA LEU A 138 -3.53 -10.83 -7.74
C LEU A 138 -2.27 -10.83 -6.86
N ALA A 139 -1.38 -9.84 -7.05
CA ALA A 139 -0.17 -9.73 -6.25
C ALA A 139 -0.49 -9.41 -4.77
N MET A 140 -1.53 -8.61 -4.53
CA MET A 140 -1.99 -8.30 -3.18
C MET A 140 -2.62 -9.53 -2.51
N GLY A 141 -3.39 -10.32 -3.26
CA GLY A 141 -3.96 -11.59 -2.81
C GLY A 141 -2.88 -12.61 -2.44
N ASN A 142 -1.90 -12.82 -3.31
CA ASN A 142 -0.76 -13.69 -3.06
C ASN A 142 0.05 -13.24 -1.85
N GLY A 143 0.31 -11.93 -1.71
CA GLY A 143 0.99 -11.36 -0.55
C GLY A 143 0.25 -11.65 0.76
N ALA A 144 -1.08 -11.48 0.78
CA ALA A 144 -1.90 -11.76 1.95
C ALA A 144 -1.89 -13.24 2.34
N VAL A 145 -2.07 -14.16 1.38
CA VAL A 145 -2.05 -15.60 1.65
C VAL A 145 -0.68 -16.06 2.14
N ASN A 146 0.40 -15.58 1.51
CA ASN A 146 1.76 -15.95 1.91
C ASN A 146 2.07 -15.44 3.33
N ALA A 147 1.72 -14.19 3.64
CA ALA A 147 1.88 -13.62 4.97
C ALA A 147 1.10 -14.44 6.03
N VAL A 148 -0.16 -14.75 5.75
CA VAL A 148 -1.03 -15.53 6.66
C VAL A 148 -0.50 -16.96 6.85
N SER A 149 -0.02 -17.62 5.79
CA SER A 149 0.57 -18.96 5.88
C SER A 149 1.83 -18.96 6.74
N ILE A 150 2.70 -17.96 6.63
CA ILE A 150 3.91 -17.87 7.45
C ILE A 150 3.59 -17.56 8.91
N VAL A 151 2.62 -16.67 9.17
CA VAL A 151 2.14 -16.43 10.54
C VAL A 151 1.59 -17.71 11.15
N ALA A 152 0.87 -18.54 10.36
CA ALA A 152 0.37 -19.84 10.79
C ALA A 152 1.51 -20.80 11.16
N ILE A 153 2.56 -20.84 10.35
CA ILE A 153 3.76 -21.65 10.59
C ILE A 153 4.43 -21.23 11.90
N LEU A 154 4.68 -19.94 12.10
CA LEU A 154 5.33 -19.43 13.31
C LEU A 154 4.48 -19.65 14.55
N ALA A 155 3.15 -19.43 14.45
CA ALA A 155 2.21 -19.67 15.53
C ALA A 155 2.13 -21.17 15.88
N GLY A 156 2.08 -22.04 14.88
CA GLY A 156 2.08 -23.49 15.04
C GLY A 156 3.34 -24.00 15.72
N MET A 157 4.51 -23.58 15.23
CA MET A 157 5.79 -23.92 15.86
C MET A 157 5.80 -23.53 17.34
N SER A 158 5.42 -22.28 17.64
CA SER A 158 5.45 -21.77 19.01
C SER A 158 4.45 -22.49 19.91
N LEU A 159 3.19 -22.60 19.48
CA LEU A 159 2.14 -23.21 20.31
C LEU A 159 2.39 -24.69 20.57
N PHE A 160 2.63 -25.48 19.52
CA PHE A 160 2.80 -26.92 19.66
C PHE A 160 4.13 -27.26 20.35
N SER A 161 5.20 -26.47 20.16
CA SER A 161 6.45 -26.71 20.90
C SER A 161 6.35 -26.37 22.39
N LEU A 162 5.74 -25.22 22.72
CA LEU A 162 5.50 -24.84 24.12
C LEU A 162 4.58 -25.84 24.84
N SER A 163 3.50 -26.25 24.16
CA SER A 163 2.55 -27.21 24.72
C SER A 163 3.16 -28.61 24.85
N PHE A 164 4.04 -29.00 23.92
CA PHE A 164 4.81 -30.23 23.99
C PHE A 164 5.71 -30.23 25.24
N GLU A 165 6.53 -29.20 25.42
CA GLU A 165 7.42 -29.07 26.57
C GLU A 165 6.65 -29.04 27.92
N SER A 166 5.47 -28.45 27.97
CA SER A 166 4.65 -28.38 29.18
C SER A 166 4.05 -29.74 29.60
N LEU A 167 3.92 -30.67 28.66
CA LEU A 167 3.39 -32.01 28.90
C LEU A 167 4.51 -33.08 29.04
N TYR A 168 5.72 -32.76 28.58
CA TYR A 168 6.84 -33.70 28.58
C TYR A 168 7.45 -33.87 29.97
N ASP A 169 7.64 -35.13 30.38
CA ASP A 169 8.34 -35.52 31.61
C ASP A 169 9.62 -36.32 31.27
N ILE A 170 10.74 -35.91 31.85
CA ILE A 170 12.09 -36.45 31.60
C ILE A 170 12.21 -37.94 31.96
N ASN A 171 11.34 -38.49 32.78
CA ASN A 171 11.39 -39.87 33.24
C ASN A 171 11.01 -40.92 32.18
N HIS A 172 10.59 -40.49 30.97
CA HIS A 172 10.17 -41.37 29.89
C HIS A 172 11.19 -41.40 28.76
N ASN A 173 11.68 -42.63 28.49
CA ASN A 173 12.82 -42.83 27.55
C ASN A 173 12.43 -43.46 26.23
N SER A 174 11.15 -43.86 26.00
CA SER A 174 10.72 -44.43 24.75
C SER A 174 9.83 -43.49 23.92
N SER A 175 9.92 -43.60 22.59
CA SER A 175 9.05 -42.79 21.70
C SER A 175 7.56 -43.07 21.89
N GLU A 176 7.21 -44.27 22.34
CA GLU A 176 5.83 -44.66 22.64
C GLU A 176 5.28 -43.97 23.89
N GLU A 177 6.10 -43.86 24.94
CA GLU A 177 5.70 -43.24 26.22
C GLU A 177 5.58 -41.72 26.05
N VAL A 178 6.57 -41.09 25.40
CA VAL A 178 6.57 -39.65 25.09
C VAL A 178 5.35 -39.28 24.27
N LEU A 179 5.00 -40.10 23.25
CA LEU A 179 3.84 -39.83 22.42
C LEU A 179 2.50 -39.94 23.20
N LYS A 180 2.37 -40.91 24.09
CA LYS A 180 1.20 -41.02 24.97
C LYS A 180 1.05 -39.80 25.88
N GLN A 181 2.16 -39.31 26.41
CA GLN A 181 2.21 -38.16 27.31
C GLN A 181 1.68 -36.88 26.62
N VAL A 182 2.08 -36.65 25.37
CA VAL A 182 1.68 -35.49 24.59
C VAL A 182 0.41 -35.72 23.78
N ALA A 183 -0.27 -36.88 23.96
CA ALA A 183 -1.50 -37.23 23.25
C ALA A 183 -2.63 -36.18 23.33
N PRO A 184 -2.80 -35.40 24.44
CA PRO A 184 -3.79 -34.33 24.49
C PRO A 184 -3.62 -33.28 23.39
N LEU A 185 -2.41 -33.12 22.82
CA LEU A 185 -2.20 -32.20 21.66
C LEU A 185 -2.95 -32.67 20.42
N GLY A 186 -3.28 -33.95 20.32
CA GLY A 186 -4.14 -34.48 19.26
C GLY A 186 -5.52 -33.83 19.23
N PHE A 187 -6.12 -33.50 20.38
CA PHE A 187 -7.39 -32.78 20.42
C PHE A 187 -7.30 -31.34 19.87
N LEU A 188 -6.14 -30.67 20.05
CA LEU A 188 -5.94 -29.36 19.43
C LEU A 188 -5.91 -29.46 17.90
N LEU A 189 -5.27 -30.51 17.35
CA LEU A 189 -5.25 -30.75 15.91
C LEU A 189 -6.68 -31.00 15.38
N ILE A 190 -7.48 -31.82 16.08
CA ILE A 190 -8.88 -32.09 15.73
C ILE A 190 -9.73 -30.82 15.80
N LEU A 191 -9.61 -30.05 16.89
CA LEU A 191 -10.35 -28.79 17.05
C LEU A 191 -10.09 -27.81 15.91
N PHE A 192 -8.82 -27.57 15.59
CA PHE A 192 -8.48 -26.66 14.51
C PHE A 192 -8.89 -27.19 13.13
N SER A 193 -8.78 -28.50 12.86
CA SER A 193 -9.25 -29.07 11.60
C SER A 193 -10.79 -29.00 11.46
N LEU A 194 -11.55 -29.09 12.54
CA LEU A 194 -13.00 -28.87 12.53
C LEU A 194 -13.35 -27.40 12.23
N ILE A 195 -12.59 -26.45 12.78
CA ILE A 195 -12.76 -25.02 12.47
C ILE A 195 -12.41 -24.78 10.99
N GLU A 196 -11.34 -25.41 10.46
CA GLU A 196 -10.98 -25.35 9.04
C GLU A 196 -12.13 -25.82 8.16
N LEU A 197 -12.71 -26.99 8.49
CA LEU A 197 -13.84 -27.59 7.77
C LEU A 197 -15.05 -26.63 7.75
N TYR A 198 -15.42 -26.09 8.90
CA TYR A 198 -16.53 -25.14 9.01
C TYR A 198 -16.31 -23.91 8.12
N LEU A 199 -15.11 -23.32 8.13
CA LEU A 199 -14.78 -22.17 7.31
C LEU A 199 -14.71 -22.51 5.82
N ALA A 200 -14.20 -23.70 5.47
CA ALA A 200 -14.13 -24.16 4.09
C ALA A 200 -15.54 -24.30 3.47
N TRP A 201 -16.54 -24.68 4.27
CA TRP A 201 -17.94 -24.75 3.82
C TRP A 201 -18.52 -23.37 3.48
N ARG A 202 -18.00 -22.30 4.05
CA ARG A 202 -18.40 -20.90 3.76
C ARG A 202 -17.74 -20.30 2.54
N LEU A 203 -16.82 -21.01 1.88
CA LEU A 203 -16.17 -20.52 0.69
C LEU A 203 -17.14 -20.45 -0.50
N PRO A 204 -17.19 -19.32 -1.25
CA PRO A 204 -18.06 -19.17 -2.39
C PRO A 204 -17.63 -20.10 -3.53
N LYS A 205 -18.63 -20.58 -4.29
CA LYS A 205 -18.38 -21.26 -5.57
C LYS A 205 -18.18 -20.19 -6.64
N LEU A 206 -16.99 -20.13 -7.24
CA LEU A 206 -16.62 -19.11 -8.22
C LEU A 206 -16.62 -19.65 -9.65
N LYS A 207 -16.39 -20.95 -9.83
CA LYS A 207 -16.41 -21.65 -11.12
C LYS A 207 -17.14 -22.98 -11.03
N ASP A 208 -17.57 -23.48 -12.19
CA ASP A 208 -18.18 -24.82 -12.33
C ASP A 208 -17.15 -25.87 -12.70
N GLU A 209 -17.56 -27.14 -12.55
CA GLU A 209 -16.76 -28.31 -12.95
C GLU A 209 -16.65 -28.37 -14.47
N ILE A 210 -15.44 -28.71 -14.97
CA ILE A 210 -15.20 -28.99 -16.39
C ILE A 210 -15.40 -30.48 -16.65
N LYS A 211 -16.60 -30.85 -17.06
CA LYS A 211 -17.01 -32.25 -17.23
C LYS A 211 -16.21 -33.03 -18.27
N GLU A 212 -15.68 -32.36 -19.28
CA GLU A 212 -14.94 -32.95 -20.40
C GLU A 212 -13.55 -33.49 -20.02
N LEU A 213 -12.98 -32.96 -18.91
CA LEU A 213 -11.66 -33.38 -18.43
C LEU A 213 -11.73 -34.77 -17.78
N LYS A 214 -10.95 -35.73 -18.30
CA LYS A 214 -10.77 -37.07 -17.73
C LYS A 214 -9.33 -37.31 -17.36
N PHE A 215 -9.09 -37.98 -16.21
CA PHE A 215 -7.76 -38.35 -15.77
C PHE A 215 -7.35 -39.66 -16.45
N ASP A 216 -6.17 -39.65 -17.11
CA ASP A 216 -5.60 -40.82 -17.76
C ASP A 216 -4.57 -41.51 -16.86
N SER A 217 -5.04 -42.49 -16.10
CA SER A 217 -4.21 -43.25 -15.15
C SER A 217 -3.05 -44.03 -15.86
N LYS A 218 -3.24 -44.50 -17.10
CA LYS A 218 -2.19 -45.19 -17.84
C LYS A 218 -1.05 -44.25 -18.22
N ARG A 219 -1.40 -43.03 -18.66
CA ARG A 219 -0.40 -41.99 -18.97
C ARG A 219 0.31 -41.48 -17.72
N TYR A 220 -0.39 -41.46 -16.57
CA TYR A 220 0.21 -41.10 -15.29
C TYR A 220 1.30 -42.11 -14.89
N LEU A 221 0.96 -43.40 -14.82
CA LEU A 221 1.90 -44.48 -14.45
C LEU A 221 3.09 -44.58 -15.40
N SER A 222 2.90 -44.30 -16.69
CA SER A 222 3.99 -44.31 -17.69
C SER A 222 4.87 -43.05 -17.66
N GLY A 223 4.64 -42.09 -16.79
CA GLY A 223 5.36 -40.81 -16.74
C GLY A 223 5.06 -39.82 -17.88
N LYS A 224 4.26 -40.22 -18.88
CA LYS A 224 3.90 -39.37 -20.03
C LYS A 224 3.09 -38.14 -19.62
N LEU A 225 2.27 -38.28 -18.58
CA LEU A 225 1.48 -37.18 -18.06
C LEU A 225 2.38 -36.14 -17.34
N LEU A 226 3.37 -36.60 -16.59
CA LEU A 226 4.41 -35.76 -15.99
C LEU A 226 5.13 -34.95 -17.07
N MET A 227 5.63 -35.63 -18.12
CA MET A 227 6.35 -34.96 -19.22
C MET A 227 5.46 -33.92 -19.94
N SER A 228 4.19 -34.25 -20.19
CA SER A 228 3.27 -33.30 -20.81
C SER A 228 2.98 -32.06 -19.94
N ASN A 229 2.87 -32.24 -18.62
CA ASN A 229 2.67 -31.11 -17.69
C ASN A 229 3.92 -30.24 -17.58
N LEU A 230 5.11 -30.82 -17.54
CA LEU A 230 6.38 -30.10 -17.57
C LEU A 230 6.58 -29.35 -18.89
N LYS A 231 6.18 -29.96 -20.03
CA LYS A 231 6.24 -29.29 -21.34
C LYS A 231 5.48 -27.98 -21.36
N LEU A 232 4.29 -27.91 -20.77
CA LEU A 232 3.50 -26.66 -20.63
C LEU A 232 4.26 -25.54 -19.91
N ILE A 233 5.08 -25.92 -18.92
CA ILE A 233 5.90 -24.97 -18.16
C ILE A 233 7.06 -24.47 -19.02
N PHE A 234 7.73 -25.38 -19.74
CA PHE A 234 8.89 -25.03 -20.59
C PHE A 234 8.51 -24.21 -21.83
N GLU A 235 7.31 -24.41 -22.38
CA GLU A 235 6.80 -23.65 -23.53
C GLU A 235 6.62 -22.16 -23.21
N ASN A 236 6.28 -21.81 -21.96
CA ASN A 236 6.17 -20.40 -21.55
C ASN A 236 7.43 -19.96 -20.80
N LYS A 237 8.31 -19.26 -21.51
CA LYS A 237 9.58 -18.78 -20.97
C LYS A 237 9.43 -17.92 -19.70
N VAL A 238 8.35 -17.13 -19.59
CA VAL A 238 8.11 -16.29 -18.39
C VAL A 238 7.78 -17.17 -17.19
N ILE A 239 6.86 -18.12 -17.36
CA ILE A 239 6.46 -19.06 -16.30
C ILE A 239 7.68 -19.87 -15.83
N TRP A 240 8.46 -20.42 -16.79
CA TRP A 240 9.66 -21.19 -16.48
C TRP A 240 10.67 -20.39 -15.65
N LEU A 241 11.02 -19.18 -16.09
CA LEU A 241 11.97 -18.32 -15.37
C LEU A 241 11.47 -17.93 -13.97
N CYS A 242 10.18 -17.68 -13.82
CA CYS A 242 9.60 -17.42 -12.52
C CYS A 242 9.70 -18.62 -11.57
N ILE A 243 9.40 -19.82 -12.08
CA ILE A 243 9.50 -21.08 -11.30
C ILE A 243 10.94 -21.33 -10.86
N VAL A 244 11.91 -21.17 -11.78
CA VAL A 244 13.35 -21.34 -11.46
C VAL A 244 13.77 -20.34 -10.37
N GLY A 245 13.41 -19.06 -10.51
CA GLY A 245 13.73 -18.04 -9.50
C GLY A 245 13.19 -18.38 -8.11
N ILE A 246 11.90 -18.76 -8.03
CA ILE A 246 11.27 -19.17 -6.76
C ILE A 246 11.93 -20.41 -6.18
N SER A 247 12.25 -21.39 -7.03
CA SER A 247 12.91 -22.63 -6.62
C SER A 247 14.29 -22.42 -6.03
N ILE A 248 15.09 -21.54 -6.64
CA ILE A 248 16.42 -21.16 -6.13
C ILE A 248 16.29 -20.49 -4.75
N PHE A 249 15.35 -19.56 -4.58
CA PHE A 249 15.14 -18.90 -3.29
C PHE A 249 14.78 -19.89 -2.18
N TRP A 250 13.84 -20.80 -2.43
CA TRP A 250 13.47 -21.82 -1.45
C TRP A 250 14.57 -22.83 -1.18
N ALA A 251 15.35 -23.19 -2.20
CA ALA A 251 16.53 -24.07 -2.04
C ALA A 251 17.60 -23.40 -1.16
N ILE A 252 17.90 -22.12 -1.38
CA ILE A 252 18.78 -21.33 -0.51
C ILE A 252 18.24 -21.29 0.93
N SER A 253 16.94 -21.02 1.10
CA SER A 253 16.30 -20.95 2.42
C SER A 253 16.36 -22.31 3.13
N GLN A 254 16.17 -23.41 2.42
CA GLN A 254 16.29 -24.78 2.95
C GLN A 254 17.73 -25.08 3.38
N LEU A 255 18.72 -24.61 2.62
CA LEU A 255 20.12 -24.82 2.95
C LEU A 255 20.51 -24.06 4.21
N TYR A 256 20.04 -22.80 4.40
CA TYR A 256 20.22 -22.07 5.66
C TYR A 256 19.57 -22.74 6.86
N LEU A 257 18.36 -23.31 6.67
CA LEU A 257 17.65 -24.01 7.73
C LEU A 257 18.46 -25.19 8.31
N VAL A 258 19.25 -25.85 7.46
CA VAL A 258 20.06 -27.03 7.84
C VAL A 258 21.46 -26.62 8.29
N SER A 259 22.10 -25.67 7.59
CA SER A 259 23.50 -25.30 7.83
C SER A 259 23.70 -24.31 8.98
N PHE A 260 22.76 -23.40 9.22
CA PHE A 260 22.92 -22.36 10.25
C PHE A 260 22.99 -22.91 11.68
N PRO A 261 22.20 -23.93 12.10
CA PRO A 261 22.36 -24.54 13.42
C PRO A 261 23.78 -25.12 13.64
N VAL A 262 24.34 -25.79 12.62
CA VAL A 262 25.71 -26.35 12.67
C VAL A 262 26.73 -25.22 12.75
N PHE A 263 26.59 -24.20 11.92
CA PHE A 263 27.44 -23.02 11.94
C PHE A 263 27.40 -22.28 13.29
N SER A 264 26.21 -22.11 13.88
CA SER A 264 26.04 -21.45 15.16
C SER A 264 26.68 -22.21 16.32
N LYS A 265 26.68 -23.54 16.27
CA LYS A 265 27.34 -24.38 17.28
C LYS A 265 28.87 -24.35 17.12
N ASN A 266 29.37 -24.49 15.89
CA ASN A 266 30.81 -24.66 15.64
C ASN A 266 31.58 -23.33 15.62
N GLU A 267 30.98 -22.27 15.03
CA GLU A 267 31.69 -20.99 14.82
C GLU A 267 31.26 -19.91 15.83
N LEU A 268 30.03 -19.98 16.35
CA LEU A 268 29.51 -19.00 17.31
C LEU A 268 29.48 -19.54 18.75
N PHE A 269 29.73 -20.80 18.95
CA PHE A 269 29.70 -21.49 20.25
C PHE A 269 28.37 -21.36 21.00
N ILE A 270 27.25 -21.36 20.24
CA ILE A 270 25.89 -21.23 20.78
C ILE A 270 25.29 -22.62 20.96
N GLU A 271 25.10 -23.04 22.21
CA GLU A 271 24.51 -24.32 22.55
C GLU A 271 22.99 -24.25 22.66
N ASN A 272 22.42 -23.07 22.89
CA ASN A 272 20.99 -22.88 23.09
C ASN A 272 20.23 -22.86 21.74
N THR A 273 19.58 -23.98 21.45
CA THR A 273 18.83 -24.17 20.22
C THR A 273 17.64 -23.19 20.04
N PHE A 274 17.05 -22.73 21.15
CA PHE A 274 15.96 -21.76 21.11
C PHE A 274 16.37 -20.45 20.42
N PHE A 275 17.53 -19.91 20.78
CA PHE A 275 18.02 -18.67 20.15
C PHE A 275 18.37 -18.86 18.68
N VAL A 276 18.88 -20.03 18.30
CA VAL A 276 19.12 -20.38 16.89
C VAL A 276 17.83 -20.41 16.10
N GLN A 277 16.78 -21.04 16.67
CA GLN A 277 15.46 -21.11 16.05
C GLN A 277 14.79 -19.72 15.95
N VAL A 278 14.94 -18.87 16.97
CA VAL A 278 14.44 -17.48 16.96
C VAL A 278 15.12 -16.69 15.83
N SER A 279 16.43 -16.85 15.65
CA SER A 279 17.16 -16.18 14.56
C SER A 279 16.65 -16.61 13.18
N LEU A 280 16.51 -17.90 12.94
CA LEU A 280 15.91 -18.42 11.70
C LEU A 280 14.46 -17.99 11.54
N GLY A 281 13.68 -18.03 12.62
CA GLY A 281 12.27 -17.60 12.65
C GLY A 281 12.08 -16.13 12.31
N SER A 282 13.06 -15.27 12.56
CA SER A 282 13.03 -13.86 12.21
C SER A 282 12.88 -13.65 10.69
N SER A 283 13.40 -14.59 9.87
CA SER A 283 13.20 -14.57 8.43
C SER A 283 11.71 -14.69 8.05
N GLY A 284 10.95 -15.50 8.80
CA GLY A 284 9.50 -15.61 8.62
C GLY A 284 8.78 -14.30 8.87
N ILE A 285 9.15 -13.56 9.92
CA ILE A 285 8.61 -12.21 10.19
C ILE A 285 8.95 -11.27 9.03
N GLY A 286 10.20 -11.34 8.54
CA GLY A 286 10.62 -10.60 7.35
C GLY A 286 9.76 -10.90 6.13
N VAL A 287 9.50 -12.18 5.85
CA VAL A 287 8.65 -12.61 4.73
C VAL A 287 7.22 -12.09 4.88
N VAL A 288 6.64 -12.10 6.07
CA VAL A 288 5.29 -11.54 6.33
C VAL A 288 5.25 -10.06 5.94
N LEU A 289 6.15 -9.25 6.48
CA LEU A 289 6.19 -7.81 6.21
C LEU A 289 6.52 -7.51 4.75
N GLY A 290 7.47 -8.22 4.16
CA GLY A 290 7.83 -8.09 2.75
C GLY A 290 6.67 -8.46 1.82
N SER A 291 5.90 -9.51 2.14
CA SER A 291 4.72 -9.93 1.37
C SER A 291 3.62 -8.87 1.38
N LEU A 292 3.33 -8.27 2.53
CA LEU A 292 2.34 -7.18 2.65
C LEU A 292 2.77 -5.94 1.87
N ILE A 293 4.05 -5.61 1.92
CA ILE A 293 4.62 -4.47 1.19
C ILE A 293 4.60 -4.75 -0.33
N ALA A 294 5.04 -5.94 -0.76
CA ALA A 294 4.99 -6.33 -2.17
C ALA A 294 3.57 -6.26 -2.73
N GLY A 295 2.58 -6.78 -1.99
CA GLY A 295 1.17 -6.70 -2.37
C GLY A 295 0.65 -5.25 -2.46
N ARG A 296 1.16 -4.36 -1.61
CA ARG A 296 0.76 -2.94 -1.62
C ARG A 296 1.37 -2.16 -2.79
N PHE A 297 2.62 -2.44 -3.15
CA PHE A 297 3.27 -1.85 -4.33
C PHE A 297 2.65 -2.35 -5.64
N SER A 298 2.19 -3.59 -5.67
CA SER A 298 1.58 -4.24 -6.84
C SER A 298 0.05 -4.11 -6.86
N LYS A 299 -0.50 -2.98 -6.40
CA LYS A 299 -1.95 -2.80 -6.23
C LYS A 299 -2.74 -2.77 -7.54
N ASN A 300 -2.22 -2.12 -8.58
CA ASN A 300 -2.91 -1.92 -9.86
C ASN A 300 -2.30 -2.76 -11.00
N TYR A 301 -1.08 -3.24 -10.82
CA TYR A 301 -0.33 -4.08 -11.75
C TYR A 301 0.79 -4.79 -10.97
N ILE A 302 1.36 -5.85 -11.54
CA ILE A 302 2.47 -6.57 -10.91
C ILE A 302 3.74 -5.73 -11.02
N GLU A 303 4.27 -5.25 -9.88
CA GLU A 303 5.48 -4.43 -9.85
C GLU A 303 6.74 -5.27 -10.07
N LEU A 304 7.22 -5.30 -11.31
CA LEU A 304 8.39 -6.10 -11.69
C LEU A 304 9.71 -5.60 -11.08
N GLY A 305 9.77 -4.33 -10.68
CA GLY A 305 10.96 -3.75 -10.06
C GLY A 305 11.29 -4.33 -8.69
N LEU A 306 10.30 -4.94 -8.01
CA LEU A 306 10.52 -5.64 -6.75
C LEU A 306 11.41 -6.88 -6.92
N ILE A 307 11.38 -7.54 -8.11
CA ILE A 307 12.14 -8.77 -8.38
C ILE A 307 13.66 -8.52 -8.29
N PRO A 308 14.27 -7.63 -9.10
CA PRO A 308 15.69 -7.35 -8.99
C PRO A 308 16.09 -6.69 -7.68
N PHE A 309 15.22 -5.87 -7.09
CA PHE A 309 15.46 -5.26 -5.78
C PHE A 309 15.53 -6.32 -4.68
N GLY A 310 14.57 -7.25 -4.67
CA GLY A 310 14.55 -8.38 -3.72
C GLY A 310 15.73 -9.32 -3.90
N ALA A 311 16.07 -9.67 -5.16
CA ALA A 311 17.21 -10.54 -5.47
C ALA A 311 18.55 -9.94 -5.01
N LEU A 312 18.76 -8.63 -5.24
CA LEU A 312 19.95 -7.92 -4.73
C LEU A 312 20.00 -7.93 -3.20
N GLY A 313 18.86 -7.71 -2.54
CA GLY A 313 18.80 -7.78 -1.08
C GLY A 313 19.11 -9.17 -0.52
N VAL A 314 18.57 -10.23 -1.13
CA VAL A 314 18.90 -11.62 -0.78
C VAL A 314 20.40 -11.89 -0.95
N PHE A 315 21.00 -11.49 -2.08
CA PHE A 315 22.44 -11.62 -2.32
C PHE A 315 23.26 -10.85 -1.27
N LEU A 316 22.93 -9.59 -0.98
CA LEU A 316 23.66 -8.78 0.00
C LEU A 316 23.62 -9.39 1.40
N MET A 317 22.45 -9.91 1.82
CA MET A 317 22.33 -10.57 3.12
C MET A 317 23.11 -11.88 3.16
N ALA A 318 23.12 -12.66 2.09
CA ALA A 318 23.93 -13.87 1.97
C ALA A 318 25.44 -13.54 2.02
N LEU A 319 25.84 -12.46 1.35
CA LEU A 319 27.25 -12.03 1.28
C LEU A 319 27.81 -11.65 2.65
N ILE A 320 27.02 -10.91 3.44
CA ILE A 320 27.49 -10.41 4.73
C ILE A 320 27.37 -11.42 5.87
N MET A 321 26.53 -12.45 5.70
CA MET A 321 26.22 -13.43 6.77
C MET A 321 27.45 -14.10 7.38
N PRO A 322 28.48 -14.56 6.64
CA PRO A 322 29.63 -15.25 7.24
C PRO A 322 30.52 -14.38 8.14
N TYR A 323 30.36 -13.06 8.15
CA TYR A 323 31.33 -12.13 8.77
C TYR A 323 30.88 -11.59 10.13
N PHE A 324 29.75 -12.02 10.66
CA PHE A 324 29.27 -11.57 11.96
C PHE A 324 29.36 -12.66 13.01
N THR A 325 29.39 -12.25 14.29
CA THR A 325 29.51 -13.17 15.45
C THR A 325 28.35 -13.01 16.44
N SER A 326 27.52 -11.99 16.29
CA SER A 326 26.41 -11.71 17.20
C SER A 326 25.10 -12.33 16.73
N LEU A 327 24.43 -13.09 17.59
CA LEU A 327 23.13 -13.71 17.30
C LEU A 327 22.02 -12.68 17.00
N ILE A 328 22.06 -11.52 17.65
CA ILE A 328 21.12 -10.42 17.36
C ILE A 328 21.31 -9.93 15.91
N THR A 329 22.55 -9.81 15.47
CA THR A 329 22.88 -9.43 14.09
C THR A 329 22.37 -10.48 13.10
N TYR A 330 22.53 -11.77 13.40
CA TYR A 330 21.98 -12.84 12.55
C TYR A 330 20.45 -12.77 12.47
N SER A 331 19.76 -12.54 13.58
CA SER A 331 18.31 -12.35 13.58
C SER A 331 17.89 -11.20 12.67
N PHE A 332 18.63 -10.10 12.68
CA PHE A 332 18.36 -8.96 11.80
C PHE A 332 18.70 -9.27 10.34
N ILE A 333 19.79 -9.97 10.05
CA ILE A 333 20.15 -10.40 8.69
C ILE A 333 19.09 -11.36 8.14
N PHE A 334 18.65 -12.37 8.91
CA PHE A 334 17.57 -13.27 8.50
C PHE A 334 16.25 -12.54 8.30
N PHE A 335 15.93 -11.57 9.14
CA PHE A 335 14.75 -10.73 8.95
C PHE A 335 14.78 -9.99 7.60
N ILE A 336 15.91 -9.32 7.27
CA ILE A 336 16.06 -8.62 5.98
C ILE A 336 16.11 -9.62 4.81
N PHE A 337 16.77 -10.77 4.98
CA PHE A 337 16.79 -11.84 3.98
C PHE A 337 15.38 -12.30 3.64
N GLY A 338 14.55 -12.60 4.64
CA GLY A 338 13.15 -12.98 4.44
C GLY A 338 12.31 -11.87 3.83
N PHE A 339 12.51 -10.63 4.26
CA PHE A 339 11.84 -9.45 3.70
C PHE A 339 12.14 -9.27 2.20
N CYS A 340 13.41 -9.29 1.82
CA CYS A 340 13.85 -9.19 0.43
C CYS A 340 13.41 -10.41 -0.40
N GLY A 341 13.43 -11.61 0.22
CA GLY A 341 12.91 -12.82 -0.38
C GLY A 341 11.43 -12.71 -0.74
N ALA A 342 10.60 -12.14 0.14
CA ALA A 342 9.19 -11.91 -0.15
C ALA A 342 8.98 -10.90 -1.28
N LEU A 343 9.77 -9.81 -1.33
CA LEU A 343 9.74 -8.87 -2.45
C LEU A 343 10.09 -9.55 -3.78
N PHE A 344 10.92 -10.57 -3.75
CA PHE A 344 11.30 -11.36 -4.92
C PHE A 344 10.21 -12.36 -5.33
N ILE A 345 9.71 -13.20 -4.39
CA ILE A 345 8.82 -14.32 -4.73
C ILE A 345 7.36 -13.92 -5.00
N ILE A 346 6.84 -12.86 -4.37
CA ILE A 346 5.43 -12.46 -4.54
C ILE A 346 5.13 -12.03 -5.97
N PRO A 347 5.91 -11.13 -6.62
CA PRO A 347 5.67 -10.80 -8.02
C PRO A 347 5.86 -12.00 -8.95
N LEU A 348 6.84 -12.89 -8.70
CA LEU A 348 7.07 -14.09 -9.50
C LEU A 348 5.86 -15.05 -9.45
N ASN A 349 5.31 -15.32 -8.27
CA ASN A 349 4.09 -16.12 -8.12
C ASN A 349 2.90 -15.47 -8.86
N SER A 350 2.79 -14.14 -8.79
CA SER A 350 1.74 -13.41 -9.49
C SER A 350 1.90 -13.48 -11.01
N LEU A 351 3.13 -13.42 -11.53
CA LEU A 351 3.43 -13.59 -12.96
C LEU A 351 3.07 -14.98 -13.47
N ILE A 352 3.40 -16.04 -12.71
CA ILE A 352 3.00 -17.42 -13.06
C ILE A 352 1.49 -17.48 -13.23
N GLN A 353 0.73 -16.98 -12.27
CA GLN A 353 -0.74 -17.02 -12.29
C GLN A 353 -1.33 -16.10 -13.38
N PHE A 354 -0.69 -14.96 -13.67
CA PHE A 354 -1.14 -14.03 -14.69
C PHE A 354 -0.98 -14.61 -16.11
N HIS A 355 0.16 -15.24 -16.39
CA HIS A 355 0.47 -15.82 -17.71
C HIS A 355 -0.11 -17.20 -17.93
N ALA A 356 -0.50 -17.92 -16.88
CA ALA A 356 -1.14 -19.21 -16.98
C ALA A 356 -2.55 -19.09 -17.60
N LYS A 357 -2.86 -19.96 -18.57
CA LYS A 357 -4.23 -20.09 -19.09
C LYS A 357 -5.14 -20.66 -17.99
N GLU A 358 -6.40 -20.27 -18.00
CA GLU A 358 -7.35 -20.64 -16.94
C GLU A 358 -7.54 -22.15 -16.78
N ASN A 359 -7.53 -22.88 -17.90
CA ASN A 359 -7.69 -24.34 -17.95
C ASN A 359 -6.41 -25.14 -17.66
N GLU A 360 -5.26 -24.48 -17.51
CA GLU A 360 -3.95 -25.09 -17.26
C GLU A 360 -3.32 -24.63 -15.94
N LEU A 361 -3.97 -23.70 -15.25
CA LEU A 361 -3.44 -23.07 -14.04
C LEU A 361 -3.09 -24.10 -12.96
N GLY A 362 -3.95 -25.10 -12.72
CA GLY A 362 -3.71 -26.13 -11.72
C GLY A 362 -2.47 -26.97 -12.03
N LYS A 363 -2.28 -27.36 -13.29
CA LYS A 363 -1.10 -28.11 -13.74
C LYS A 363 0.18 -27.32 -13.58
N ILE A 364 0.14 -26.03 -13.94
CA ILE A 364 1.29 -25.13 -13.81
C ILE A 364 1.65 -24.93 -12.34
N LEU A 365 0.68 -24.71 -11.46
CA LEU A 365 0.91 -24.56 -10.02
C LEU A 365 1.43 -25.85 -9.36
N ALA A 366 0.92 -27.01 -9.76
CA ALA A 366 1.45 -28.29 -9.32
C ALA A 366 2.89 -28.49 -9.79
N GLY A 367 3.18 -28.16 -11.05
CA GLY A 367 4.53 -28.20 -11.60
C GLY A 367 5.49 -27.23 -10.91
N ASN A 368 5.02 -26.05 -10.53
CA ASN A 368 5.79 -25.12 -9.69
C ASN A 368 6.18 -25.77 -8.35
N ASN A 369 5.23 -26.40 -7.65
CA ASN A 369 5.52 -27.12 -6.41
C ASN A 369 6.52 -28.29 -6.64
N PHE A 370 6.36 -29.04 -7.73
CA PHE A 370 7.25 -30.14 -8.08
C PHE A 370 8.71 -29.67 -8.25
N ILE A 371 8.93 -28.64 -9.07
CA ILE A 371 10.27 -28.13 -9.36
C ILE A 371 10.91 -27.51 -8.12
N GLN A 372 10.13 -26.78 -7.30
CA GLN A 372 10.60 -26.24 -6.03
C GLN A 372 11.07 -27.33 -5.07
N ASN A 373 10.27 -28.40 -4.91
CA ASN A 373 10.62 -29.50 -4.00
C ASN A 373 11.84 -30.29 -4.48
N ILE A 374 11.98 -30.50 -5.80
CA ILE A 374 13.21 -31.10 -6.36
C ILE A 374 14.40 -30.21 -6.05
N ALA A 375 14.31 -28.90 -6.28
CA ALA A 375 15.44 -27.98 -5.99
C ALA A 375 15.81 -28.01 -4.49
N MET A 376 14.84 -27.98 -3.59
CA MET A 376 15.06 -28.07 -2.15
C MET A 376 15.74 -29.39 -1.77
N LEU A 377 15.28 -30.53 -2.29
CA LEU A 377 15.89 -31.84 -2.05
C LEU A 377 17.31 -31.90 -2.60
N THR A 378 17.56 -31.36 -3.80
CA THR A 378 18.91 -31.32 -4.40
C THR A 378 19.89 -30.54 -3.51
N PHE A 379 19.48 -29.38 -2.96
CA PHE A 379 20.32 -28.60 -2.04
C PHE A 379 20.51 -29.30 -0.70
N LEU A 380 19.51 -30.02 -0.21
CA LEU A 380 19.62 -30.84 1.00
C LEU A 380 20.61 -31.99 0.83
N VAL A 381 20.57 -32.69 -0.30
CA VAL A 381 21.57 -33.73 -0.65
C VAL A 381 22.97 -33.12 -0.74
N LEU A 382 23.11 -31.95 -1.35
CA LEU A 382 24.37 -31.21 -1.42
C LEU A 382 24.91 -30.88 -0.01
N ALA A 383 24.05 -30.42 0.90
CA ALA A 383 24.45 -30.16 2.28
C ALA A 383 24.94 -31.44 2.98
N THR A 384 24.26 -32.56 2.78
CA THR A 384 24.64 -33.84 3.34
C THR A 384 25.98 -34.34 2.76
N LEU A 385 26.23 -34.12 1.48
CA LEU A 385 27.53 -34.46 0.84
C LEU A 385 28.66 -33.62 1.42
N PHE A 386 28.48 -32.32 1.64
CA PHE A 386 29.46 -31.44 2.29
C PHE A 386 29.76 -31.89 3.72
N ALA A 387 28.73 -32.29 4.47
CA ALA A 387 28.90 -32.81 5.82
C ALA A 387 29.67 -34.15 5.84
N ASN A 388 29.38 -35.09 4.90
CA ASN A 388 30.07 -36.37 4.81
C ASN A 388 31.55 -36.24 4.35
N LEU A 389 31.85 -35.15 3.62
CA LEU A 389 33.23 -34.85 3.17
C LEU A 389 33.99 -33.98 4.20
N GLU A 390 33.41 -33.77 5.38
CA GLU A 390 33.98 -32.95 6.48
C GLU A 390 34.38 -31.53 6.04
N ILE A 391 33.71 -31.00 5.00
CA ILE A 391 33.95 -29.64 4.52
C ILE A 391 33.32 -28.65 5.52
N ASN A 392 34.10 -27.61 5.93
CA ASN A 392 33.60 -26.61 6.84
C ASN A 392 32.32 -25.94 6.31
N VAL A 393 31.32 -25.81 7.18
CA VAL A 393 29.99 -25.25 6.87
C VAL A 393 30.04 -23.85 6.27
N ILE A 394 31.08 -23.09 6.49
CA ILE A 394 31.28 -21.74 5.93
C ILE A 394 31.35 -21.77 4.39
N TYR A 395 31.86 -22.86 3.81
CA TYR A 395 31.86 -23.02 2.35
C TYR A 395 30.46 -23.20 1.76
N LEU A 396 29.52 -23.73 2.54
CA LEU A 396 28.09 -23.74 2.13
C LEU A 396 27.55 -22.31 2.08
N PHE A 397 27.94 -21.42 3.00
CA PHE A 397 27.54 -20.01 2.96
C PHE A 397 28.13 -19.28 1.76
N TYR A 398 29.39 -19.57 1.39
CA TYR A 398 29.98 -19.01 0.16
C TYR A 398 29.29 -19.58 -1.09
N PHE A 399 28.90 -20.84 -1.09
CA PHE A 399 28.12 -21.43 -2.17
C PHE A 399 26.75 -20.76 -2.31
N ILE A 400 26.02 -20.55 -1.22
CA ILE A 400 24.76 -19.81 -1.20
C ILE A 400 24.94 -18.41 -1.78
N THR A 401 26.01 -17.72 -1.34
CA THR A 401 26.32 -16.37 -1.83
C THR A 401 26.57 -16.35 -3.32
N LEU A 402 27.30 -17.32 -3.85
CA LEU A 402 27.56 -17.45 -5.29
C LEU A 402 26.27 -17.67 -6.08
N VAL A 403 25.40 -18.58 -5.61
CA VAL A 403 24.11 -18.86 -6.26
C VAL A 403 23.22 -17.60 -6.25
N ALA A 404 23.13 -16.91 -5.10
CA ALA A 404 22.37 -15.67 -4.96
C ALA A 404 22.92 -14.54 -5.85
N PHE A 405 24.25 -14.43 -5.97
CA PHE A 405 24.93 -13.47 -6.83
C PHE A 405 24.59 -13.70 -8.31
N LEU A 406 24.74 -14.93 -8.79
CA LEU A 406 24.42 -15.28 -10.19
C LEU A 406 22.94 -15.03 -10.49
N GLY A 407 22.04 -15.37 -9.57
CA GLY A 407 20.62 -15.10 -9.69
C GLY A 407 20.33 -13.58 -9.72
N ALA A 408 20.93 -12.79 -8.82
CA ALA A 408 20.74 -11.36 -8.77
C ALA A 408 21.24 -10.66 -10.03
N ILE A 409 22.45 -11.01 -10.50
CA ILE A 409 23.01 -10.49 -11.76
C ILE A 409 22.07 -10.82 -12.92
N TYR A 410 21.64 -12.05 -13.06
CA TYR A 410 20.73 -12.47 -14.13
C TYR A 410 19.46 -11.62 -14.16
N VAL A 411 18.82 -11.43 -13.00
CA VAL A 411 17.58 -10.68 -12.89
C VAL A 411 17.79 -9.18 -13.18
N VAL A 412 18.89 -8.60 -12.70
CA VAL A 412 19.23 -7.19 -12.97
C VAL A 412 19.44 -6.95 -14.46
N PHE A 413 20.11 -7.88 -15.16
CA PHE A 413 20.29 -7.77 -16.61
C PHE A 413 18.99 -7.99 -17.40
N LYS A 414 18.05 -8.77 -16.88
CA LYS A 414 16.75 -9.01 -17.52
C LYS A 414 15.73 -7.89 -17.27
N LEU A 415 15.78 -7.24 -16.11
CA LEU A 415 14.78 -6.25 -15.68
C LEU A 415 15.42 -4.89 -15.27
N PRO A 416 16.38 -4.34 -16.05
CA PRO A 416 17.10 -3.13 -15.63
C PRO A 416 16.18 -1.92 -15.48
N PHE A 417 15.20 -1.76 -16.38
CA PHE A 417 14.26 -0.64 -16.35
C PHE A 417 13.31 -0.73 -15.17
N SER A 418 12.83 -1.93 -14.86
CA SER A 418 11.97 -2.16 -13.70
C SER A 418 12.71 -1.87 -12.40
N LEU A 419 14.00 -2.22 -12.31
CA LEU A 419 14.84 -1.88 -11.16
C LEU A 419 14.97 -0.37 -10.99
N VAL A 420 15.31 0.36 -12.08
CA VAL A 420 15.44 1.81 -12.02
C VAL A 420 14.12 2.47 -11.65
N ARG A 421 13.00 2.02 -12.20
CA ARG A 421 11.68 2.51 -11.83
C ARG A 421 11.39 2.30 -10.34
N MET A 422 11.76 1.15 -9.80
CA MET A 422 11.60 0.87 -8.37
C MET A 422 12.49 1.77 -7.51
N LEU A 423 13.75 1.95 -7.89
CA LEU A 423 14.69 2.85 -7.20
C LEU A 423 14.19 4.30 -7.22
N LEU A 424 13.67 4.77 -8.36
CA LEU A 424 13.03 6.08 -8.47
C LEU A 424 11.81 6.16 -7.53
N SER A 425 10.96 5.14 -7.52
CA SER A 425 9.79 5.09 -6.65
C SER A 425 10.17 5.17 -5.17
N ILE A 426 11.23 4.47 -4.76
CA ILE A 426 11.76 4.51 -3.38
C ILE A 426 12.34 5.89 -3.07
N ALA A 427 13.17 6.45 -3.96
CA ALA A 427 13.77 7.77 -3.79
C ALA A 427 12.72 8.87 -3.63
N PHE A 428 11.61 8.77 -4.35
CA PHE A 428 10.51 9.71 -4.30
C PHE A 428 9.46 9.41 -3.21
N LEU A 429 9.43 8.19 -2.65
CA LEU A 429 8.42 7.73 -1.69
C LEU A 429 8.32 8.61 -0.43
N GLY A 430 9.44 9.13 0.04
CA GLY A 430 9.50 10.01 1.21
C GLY A 430 8.88 11.39 0.95
N ARG A 431 9.00 11.90 -0.28
CA ARG A 431 8.71 13.30 -0.64
C ARG A 431 7.46 13.48 -1.47
N TYR A 432 7.08 12.50 -2.28
CA TYR A 432 5.98 12.58 -3.23
C TYR A 432 4.98 11.45 -3.02
N ARG A 433 3.70 11.76 -3.30
CA ARG A 433 2.63 10.79 -3.40
C ARG A 433 2.05 10.88 -4.80
N LEU A 434 2.30 9.87 -5.61
CA LEU A 434 1.80 9.80 -6.99
C LEU A 434 0.36 9.31 -7.01
N LEU A 435 -0.50 10.05 -7.71
CA LEU A 435 -1.89 9.73 -8.02
C LEU A 435 -1.98 9.54 -9.52
N VAL A 436 -2.39 8.37 -9.96
CA VAL A 436 -2.49 8.03 -11.39
C VAL A 436 -3.95 7.86 -11.76
N GLU A 437 -4.41 8.65 -12.72
CA GLU A 437 -5.75 8.58 -13.29
C GLU A 437 -5.66 8.13 -14.76
N GLY A 438 -6.72 7.44 -15.23
CA GLY A 438 -6.76 6.96 -16.60
C GLY A 438 -5.75 5.85 -16.91
N PHE A 439 -5.27 5.09 -15.91
CA PHE A 439 -4.30 4.00 -16.11
C PHE A 439 -4.74 2.98 -17.18
N LYS A 440 -6.04 2.72 -17.30
CA LYS A 440 -6.61 1.81 -18.30
C LYS A 440 -6.44 2.26 -19.75
N ASN A 441 -6.16 3.55 -19.98
CA ASN A 441 -5.93 4.11 -21.31
C ASN A 441 -4.51 3.85 -21.83
N ILE A 442 -3.61 3.36 -20.96
CA ILE A 442 -2.25 3.03 -21.33
C ILE A 442 -2.27 1.72 -22.11
N PRO A 443 -1.81 1.69 -23.37
CA PRO A 443 -1.83 0.47 -24.17
C PRO A 443 -0.92 -0.60 -23.58
N GLU A 444 -1.45 -1.80 -23.38
CA GLU A 444 -0.68 -2.95 -22.89
C GLU A 444 0.37 -3.42 -23.90
N LYS A 445 0.06 -3.30 -25.21
CA LYS A 445 0.91 -3.66 -26.34
C LYS A 445 0.79 -2.59 -27.44
N GLY A 446 1.71 -2.61 -28.37
CA GLY A 446 1.75 -1.64 -29.48
C GLY A 446 2.47 -0.35 -29.11
N GLY A 447 2.77 0.45 -30.15
CA GLY A 447 3.47 1.72 -30.03
C GLY A 447 2.58 2.84 -29.50
N ALA A 448 3.16 3.78 -28.75
CA ALA A 448 2.45 4.99 -28.39
C ALA A 448 3.39 6.18 -28.25
N LEU A 449 2.93 7.33 -28.75
CA LEU A 449 3.56 8.62 -28.55
C LEU A 449 2.90 9.36 -27.40
N LEU A 450 3.58 9.46 -26.28
CA LEU A 450 3.11 10.16 -25.08
C LEU A 450 3.37 11.65 -25.22
N LEU A 451 2.32 12.46 -25.15
CA LEU A 451 2.39 13.92 -25.28
C LEU A 451 1.75 14.57 -24.06
N GLY A 452 2.46 15.46 -23.40
CA GLY A 452 1.96 16.14 -22.20
C GLY A 452 2.66 17.44 -21.88
N ASN A 453 2.23 18.06 -20.78
CA ASN A 453 2.79 19.31 -20.27
C ASN A 453 4.16 19.10 -19.61
N HIS A 454 5.02 20.16 -19.62
CA HIS A 454 6.38 20.11 -19.10
C HIS A 454 6.62 21.16 -18.01
N ILE A 455 6.58 20.73 -16.75
CA ILE A 455 6.61 21.63 -15.57
C ILE A 455 7.94 21.55 -14.81
N SER A 456 8.60 20.37 -14.83
CA SER A 456 9.71 20.09 -13.93
C SER A 456 10.78 19.22 -14.59
N PHE A 457 12.02 19.36 -14.14
CA PHE A 457 13.13 18.50 -14.57
C PHE A 457 12.93 17.02 -14.22
N ILE A 458 12.00 16.68 -13.35
CA ILE A 458 11.68 15.29 -12.96
C ILE A 458 10.41 14.74 -13.61
N ASP A 459 9.80 15.43 -14.56
CA ASP A 459 8.56 14.96 -15.23
C ASP A 459 8.74 13.58 -15.85
N TRP A 460 9.91 13.33 -16.49
CA TRP A 460 10.25 12.02 -17.04
C TRP A 460 10.18 10.88 -15.99
N ALA A 461 10.67 11.15 -14.78
CA ALA A 461 10.64 10.17 -13.70
C ALA A 461 9.20 9.89 -13.24
N ILE A 462 8.37 10.93 -13.14
CA ILE A 462 6.96 10.79 -12.77
C ILE A 462 6.19 9.97 -13.81
N VAL A 463 6.41 10.26 -15.11
CA VAL A 463 5.77 9.50 -16.20
C VAL A 463 6.23 8.03 -16.17
N GLN A 464 7.56 7.78 -16.03
CA GLN A 464 8.08 6.42 -15.95
C GLN A 464 7.58 5.66 -14.71
N MET A 465 7.44 6.33 -13.56
CA MET A 465 6.87 5.70 -12.35
C MET A 465 5.40 5.34 -12.52
N ALA A 466 4.65 6.14 -13.28
CA ALA A 466 3.22 5.90 -13.52
C ALA A 466 2.95 4.76 -14.50
N ILE A 467 3.88 4.45 -15.40
CA ILE A 467 3.74 3.46 -16.49
C ILE A 467 4.66 2.26 -16.25
N PRO A 468 4.14 1.02 -16.27
CA PRO A 468 4.95 -0.19 -16.06
C PRO A 468 5.85 -0.54 -17.25
N ARG A 469 5.50 -0.10 -18.47
CA ARG A 469 6.28 -0.33 -19.69
C ARG A 469 7.46 0.64 -19.77
N LYS A 470 8.53 0.22 -20.44
CA LYS A 470 9.67 1.10 -20.75
C LYS A 470 9.22 2.26 -21.63
N ILE A 471 9.67 3.47 -21.29
CA ILE A 471 9.44 4.67 -22.08
C ILE A 471 10.78 5.18 -22.59
N TYR A 472 10.83 5.50 -23.88
CA TYR A 472 11.96 6.20 -24.52
C TYR A 472 11.69 7.69 -24.46
N PHE A 473 12.50 8.41 -23.68
CA PHE A 473 12.35 9.85 -23.52
C PHE A 473 13.13 10.60 -24.60
N VAL A 474 12.53 11.66 -25.09
CA VAL A 474 13.19 12.59 -26.02
C VAL A 474 13.82 13.71 -25.20
N MET A 475 15.12 13.98 -25.42
CA MET A 475 15.90 14.94 -24.65
C MET A 475 16.73 15.85 -25.55
N GLU A 476 16.90 17.10 -25.13
CA GLU A 476 17.75 18.06 -25.84
C GLU A 476 19.21 17.58 -25.88
N ARG A 477 19.84 17.66 -27.07
CA ARG A 477 21.22 17.17 -27.35
C ARG A 477 22.27 17.79 -26.43
N SER A 478 22.13 19.07 -26.06
CA SER A 478 23.04 19.75 -25.14
C SER A 478 23.11 19.13 -23.76
N ILE A 479 21.98 18.62 -23.27
CA ILE A 479 21.87 17.91 -21.97
C ILE A 479 22.38 16.48 -22.14
N TYR A 480 21.94 15.79 -23.20
CA TYR A 480 22.32 14.41 -23.50
C TYR A 480 23.84 14.22 -23.62
N SER A 481 24.54 15.18 -24.22
CA SER A 481 25.98 15.09 -24.49
C SER A 481 26.89 15.25 -23.26
N LYS A 482 26.34 15.53 -22.08
CA LYS A 482 27.14 15.63 -20.85
C LYS A 482 27.70 14.28 -20.48
N TRP A 483 29.03 14.14 -20.41
CA TRP A 483 29.76 12.89 -20.28
C TRP A 483 29.32 12.03 -19.07
N TYR A 484 29.00 12.67 -17.92
CA TYR A 484 28.63 12.00 -16.67
C TYR A 484 27.24 11.37 -16.67
N ILE A 485 26.33 11.77 -17.59
CA ILE A 485 25.00 11.18 -17.71
C ILE A 485 24.82 10.39 -19.02
N LYS A 486 25.68 10.61 -20.00
CA LYS A 486 25.54 10.03 -21.36
C LYS A 486 25.49 8.51 -21.32
N ILE A 487 26.40 7.84 -20.59
CA ILE A 487 26.44 6.37 -20.46
C ILE A 487 25.11 5.82 -19.93
N PHE A 488 24.53 6.53 -18.96
CA PHE A 488 23.22 6.16 -18.41
C PHE A 488 22.11 6.38 -19.45
N LEU A 489 22.10 7.52 -20.12
CA LEU A 489 21.07 7.87 -21.11
C LEU A 489 21.12 6.94 -22.34
N ASP A 490 22.31 6.55 -22.81
CA ASP A 490 22.51 5.56 -23.86
C ASP A 490 21.89 4.21 -23.50
N LYS A 491 22.18 3.71 -22.29
CA LYS A 491 21.64 2.43 -21.80
C LYS A 491 20.13 2.46 -21.67
N PHE A 492 19.55 3.60 -21.34
CA PHE A 492 18.10 3.77 -21.23
C PHE A 492 17.42 4.10 -22.58
N GLY A 493 18.21 4.31 -23.63
CA GLY A 493 17.71 4.56 -24.97
C GLY A 493 17.05 5.94 -25.12
N VAL A 494 17.58 6.95 -24.41
CA VAL A 494 17.09 8.33 -24.54
C VAL A 494 17.44 8.86 -25.93
N ILE A 495 16.48 9.48 -26.60
CA ILE A 495 16.60 9.97 -27.97
C ILE A 495 17.03 11.45 -27.94
N PRO A 496 18.26 11.79 -28.41
CA PRO A 496 18.69 13.17 -28.44
C PRO A 496 18.06 13.94 -29.63
N VAL A 497 17.50 15.12 -29.35
CA VAL A 497 16.92 16.02 -30.35
C VAL A 497 17.57 17.39 -30.23
N SER A 498 17.88 18.05 -31.37
CA SER A 498 18.30 19.44 -31.40
C SER A 498 17.15 20.38 -31.71
N SER A 499 17.30 21.68 -31.44
CA SER A 499 16.27 22.71 -31.71
C SER A 499 15.90 22.82 -33.21
N ALA A 500 16.82 22.50 -34.10
CA ALA A 500 16.55 22.19 -35.49
C ALA A 500 16.39 20.67 -35.58
N ALA A 501 15.17 20.16 -35.38
CA ALA A 501 14.88 18.74 -35.34
C ALA A 501 15.56 18.01 -36.50
N SER A 502 16.60 17.23 -36.22
CA SER A 502 17.28 16.48 -37.27
C SER A 502 16.32 15.40 -37.77
N LYS A 503 16.16 15.29 -39.08
CA LYS A 503 15.33 14.26 -39.73
C LYS A 503 15.60 12.88 -39.16
N ALA A 504 16.87 12.54 -38.91
CA ALA A 504 17.26 11.28 -38.28
C ALA A 504 16.68 11.03 -36.87
N SER A 505 16.55 12.08 -36.04
CA SER A 505 15.92 11.92 -34.71
C SER A 505 14.43 11.70 -34.80
N LEU A 506 13.73 12.33 -35.75
CA LEU A 506 12.30 12.12 -35.97
C LEU A 506 12.02 10.72 -36.54
N GLU A 507 12.86 10.26 -37.46
CA GLU A 507 12.81 8.90 -38.01
C GLU A 507 13.01 7.83 -36.91
N LEU A 508 13.99 8.04 -36.01
CA LEU A 508 14.24 7.14 -34.90
C LEU A 508 13.04 7.05 -33.94
N ILE A 509 12.35 8.18 -33.67
CA ILE A 509 11.12 8.18 -32.86
C ILE A 509 10.04 7.36 -33.56
N ALA A 510 9.81 7.57 -34.86
CA ALA A 510 8.83 6.82 -35.63
C ALA A 510 9.16 5.33 -35.67
N GLU A 511 10.41 4.95 -35.87
CA GLU A 511 10.87 3.55 -35.85
C GLU A 511 10.56 2.87 -34.50
N ARG A 512 10.81 3.54 -33.38
CA ARG A 512 10.50 3.01 -32.04
C ARG A 512 9.00 2.75 -31.86
N ILE A 513 8.18 3.67 -32.35
CA ILE A 513 6.72 3.50 -32.29
C ILE A 513 6.29 2.28 -33.12
N LYS A 514 6.83 2.12 -34.36
CA LYS A 514 6.59 0.92 -35.20
C LYS A 514 7.02 -0.38 -34.53
N GLN A 515 8.09 -0.37 -33.75
CA GLN A 515 8.55 -1.52 -32.96
C GLN A 515 7.64 -1.85 -31.77
N GLY A 516 6.58 -1.04 -31.54
CA GLY A 516 5.66 -1.22 -30.44
C GLY A 516 6.12 -0.58 -29.12
N ASP A 517 7.11 0.31 -29.17
CA ASP A 517 7.64 0.99 -27.99
C ASP A 517 6.81 2.24 -27.60
N LEU A 518 6.95 2.66 -26.32
CA LEU A 518 6.42 3.91 -25.83
C LEU A 518 7.49 5.01 -25.96
N VAL A 519 7.15 6.10 -26.62
CA VAL A 519 8.04 7.27 -26.72
C VAL A 519 7.37 8.46 -26.05
N CYS A 520 8.10 9.18 -25.20
CA CYS A 520 7.58 10.38 -24.52
C CYS A 520 8.29 11.63 -25.03
N LEU A 521 7.50 12.56 -25.53
CA LEU A 521 7.92 13.87 -26.02
C LEU A 521 7.09 14.95 -25.30
N PHE A 522 7.75 16.01 -24.86
CA PHE A 522 7.09 17.20 -24.32
C PHE A 522 6.95 18.25 -25.43
N PRO A 523 5.75 18.38 -26.03
CA PRO A 523 5.58 19.19 -27.25
C PRO A 523 5.72 20.70 -27.02
N GLU A 524 5.71 21.17 -25.76
CA GLU A 524 6.04 22.55 -25.39
C GLU A 524 7.50 22.92 -25.78
N GLY A 525 8.40 21.92 -25.77
CA GLY A 525 9.81 22.08 -26.12
C GLY A 525 10.65 22.84 -25.10
N VAL A 526 10.05 23.35 -24.03
CA VAL A 526 10.71 24.04 -22.91
C VAL A 526 9.95 23.81 -21.63
N LEU A 527 10.65 23.89 -20.48
CA LEU A 527 9.98 23.87 -19.18
C LEU A 527 9.13 25.12 -18.97
N SER A 528 7.90 24.95 -18.49
CA SER A 528 7.01 26.07 -18.15
C SER A 528 7.67 27.01 -17.15
N ARG A 529 7.50 28.32 -17.36
CA ARG A 529 8.00 29.38 -16.48
C ARG A 529 6.93 29.95 -15.55
N HIS A 530 5.66 29.56 -15.77
CA HIS A 530 4.49 30.07 -15.02
C HIS A 530 3.57 28.94 -14.54
N GLY A 531 3.96 27.67 -14.75
CA GLY A 531 3.19 26.52 -14.27
C GLY A 531 1.94 26.19 -15.09
N GLN A 532 1.68 26.94 -16.17
CA GLN A 532 0.56 26.71 -17.10
C GLN A 532 1.04 25.98 -18.35
N LEU A 533 0.07 25.43 -19.11
CA LEU A 533 0.32 24.76 -20.37
C LEU A 533 0.74 25.77 -21.43
N ASN A 534 1.90 25.56 -22.05
CA ASN A 534 2.36 26.40 -23.15
C ASN A 534 1.81 25.94 -24.51
N GLU A 535 2.14 26.70 -25.57
CA GLU A 535 1.82 26.31 -26.96
C GLU A 535 2.59 25.04 -27.36
N PHE A 536 1.94 24.14 -28.09
CA PHE A 536 2.52 22.95 -28.64
C PHE A 536 3.21 23.23 -29.97
N LYS A 537 4.44 22.73 -30.09
CA LYS A 537 5.18 22.77 -31.35
C LYS A 537 4.76 21.59 -32.24
N GLY A 538 4.67 21.79 -33.54
CA GLY A 538 4.27 20.77 -34.51
C GLY A 538 5.30 19.67 -34.80
N GLY A 539 6.44 19.62 -34.08
CA GLY A 539 7.49 18.63 -34.35
C GLY A 539 7.01 17.17 -34.27
N PHE A 540 6.04 16.86 -33.42
CA PHE A 540 5.48 15.50 -33.33
C PHE A 540 4.61 15.13 -34.52
N GLU A 541 3.97 16.09 -35.17
CA GLU A 541 3.17 15.85 -36.40
C GLU A 541 4.07 15.34 -37.54
N HIS A 542 5.34 15.84 -37.63
CA HIS A 542 6.33 15.30 -38.56
C HIS A 542 6.77 13.87 -38.19
N VAL A 543 6.80 13.47 -36.93
CA VAL A 543 7.03 12.08 -36.55
C VAL A 543 5.85 11.23 -37.03
N CYS A 544 4.64 11.68 -36.76
CA CYS A 544 3.41 10.96 -37.07
C CYS A 544 3.13 10.85 -38.59
N SER A 545 3.60 11.81 -39.39
CA SER A 545 3.46 11.72 -40.86
C SER A 545 4.26 10.57 -41.49
N ASN A 546 5.22 9.97 -40.77
CA ASN A 546 5.97 8.79 -41.19
C ASN A 546 5.37 7.47 -40.65
N LEU A 547 4.20 7.50 -40.02
CA LEU A 547 3.52 6.39 -39.38
C LEU A 547 2.15 6.14 -40.00
N GLU A 548 1.75 4.87 -40.03
CA GLU A 548 0.39 4.48 -40.39
C GLU A 548 -0.49 4.40 -39.12
N GLU A 549 -1.82 4.42 -39.28
CA GLU A 549 -2.77 4.35 -38.15
C GLU A 549 -2.58 3.14 -37.25
N ASP A 550 -2.16 2.01 -37.84
CA ASP A 550 -1.94 0.75 -37.12
C ASP A 550 -0.58 0.66 -36.39
N ASP A 551 0.35 1.58 -36.66
CA ASP A 551 1.67 1.60 -36.03
C ASP A 551 1.62 1.96 -34.53
N GLY A 552 0.57 2.69 -34.12
CA GLY A 552 0.42 3.09 -32.71
C GLY A 552 -0.64 4.14 -32.48
N VAL A 553 -0.57 4.79 -31.32
CA VAL A 553 -1.52 5.83 -30.90
C VAL A 553 -0.81 7.02 -30.25
N ILE A 554 -1.44 8.19 -30.24
CA ILE A 554 -1.06 9.28 -29.35
C ILE A 554 -1.75 9.08 -27.99
N LEU A 555 -0.95 9.07 -26.91
CA LEU A 555 -1.46 9.01 -25.55
C LEU A 555 -1.22 10.37 -24.85
N PRO A 556 -2.27 11.21 -24.77
CA PRO A 556 -2.16 12.50 -24.10
C PRO A 556 -2.11 12.30 -22.59
N PHE A 557 -1.30 13.10 -21.89
CA PHE A 557 -1.24 13.09 -20.43
C PHE A 557 -1.05 14.50 -19.86
N TYR A 558 -1.41 14.67 -18.56
CA TYR A 558 -1.20 15.91 -17.83
C TYR A 558 -0.61 15.63 -16.44
N ILE A 559 0.45 16.34 -16.08
CA ILE A 559 1.09 16.28 -14.75
C ILE A 559 0.72 17.53 -13.97
N ARG A 560 0.24 17.35 -12.74
CA ARG A 560 -0.05 18.43 -11.80
C ARG A 560 0.64 18.22 -10.46
N GLY A 561 1.01 19.32 -9.80
CA GLY A 561 1.55 19.30 -8.45
C GLY A 561 3.08 19.44 -8.37
N LEU A 562 3.80 19.56 -9.49
CA LEU A 562 5.23 19.80 -9.54
C LEU A 562 5.63 21.29 -9.60
N TRP A 563 4.70 22.19 -9.96
CA TRP A 563 4.95 23.64 -9.91
C TRP A 563 5.23 24.07 -8.47
N GLY A 564 6.23 24.88 -8.24
CA GLY A 564 6.72 25.21 -6.90
C GLY A 564 7.50 24.10 -6.22
N SER A 565 7.95 23.06 -6.95
CA SER A 565 8.91 22.08 -6.44
C SER A 565 10.34 22.56 -6.64
N THR A 566 11.29 22.01 -5.92
CA THR A 566 12.73 22.27 -6.08
C THR A 566 13.24 22.04 -7.51
N PHE A 567 12.51 21.24 -8.29
CA PHE A 567 12.88 20.86 -9.65
C PHE A 567 12.08 21.61 -10.74
N SER A 568 11.22 22.57 -10.35
CA SER A 568 10.51 23.45 -11.28
C SER A 568 11.27 24.75 -11.50
N ARG A 569 10.89 25.53 -12.54
CA ARG A 569 11.40 26.88 -12.75
C ARG A 569 10.62 27.96 -12.04
N SER A 570 9.93 27.60 -10.97
CA SER A 570 9.27 28.57 -10.12
C SER A 570 10.28 29.40 -9.30
N ASP A 571 9.84 30.56 -8.84
CA ASP A 571 10.60 31.42 -7.94
C ASP A 571 11.12 30.66 -6.71
N GLU A 572 12.31 31.02 -6.22
CA GLU A 572 12.97 30.34 -5.10
C GLU A 572 12.15 30.48 -3.80
N GLU A 573 11.54 31.63 -3.54
CA GLU A 573 10.72 31.84 -2.35
C GLU A 573 9.45 31.00 -2.38
N PHE A 574 8.79 30.88 -3.53
CA PHE A 574 7.65 30.00 -3.74
C PHE A 574 8.04 28.53 -3.61
N SER A 575 9.21 28.14 -4.12
CA SER A 575 9.75 26.80 -3.94
C SER A 575 10.09 26.50 -2.49
N ALA A 576 10.67 27.47 -1.74
CA ALA A 576 11.05 27.31 -0.35
C ALA A 576 9.82 27.06 0.55
N ARG A 577 8.70 27.79 0.32
CA ARG A 577 7.41 27.53 0.98
C ARG A 577 6.96 26.08 0.83
N ASN A 578 7.15 25.53 -0.36
CA ASN A 578 6.70 24.19 -0.71
C ASN A 578 7.70 23.07 -0.33
N ARG A 579 8.87 23.39 0.25
CA ARG A 579 9.83 22.44 0.83
C ARG A 579 9.31 21.92 2.16
N THR A 580 8.32 21.05 2.10
CA THR A 580 7.66 20.55 3.32
C THR A 580 8.10 19.13 3.65
N LEU A 581 8.15 18.79 4.95
CA LEU A 581 8.30 17.42 5.46
C LEU A 581 7.09 16.53 5.13
N SER A 582 5.96 17.09 4.68
CA SER A 582 4.80 16.31 4.27
C SER A 582 4.91 15.92 2.79
N LYS A 583 4.48 14.71 2.48
CA LYS A 583 4.43 14.20 1.10
C LYS A 583 3.57 15.13 0.21
N ARG A 584 4.16 15.56 -0.90
CA ARG A 584 3.48 16.37 -1.92
C ARG A 584 2.67 15.45 -2.84
N ASN A 585 1.39 15.78 -3.05
CA ASN A 585 0.55 15.05 -3.99
C ASN A 585 0.87 15.48 -5.43
N ILE A 586 1.27 14.52 -6.25
CA ILE A 586 1.45 14.69 -7.69
C ILE A 586 0.37 13.86 -8.36
N ALA A 587 -0.42 14.47 -9.24
CA ALA A 587 -1.40 13.77 -10.05
C ALA A 587 -0.93 13.73 -11.51
N ILE A 588 -1.00 12.54 -12.11
CA ILE A 588 -0.84 12.33 -13.54
C ILE A 588 -2.12 11.73 -14.08
N ALA A 589 -2.68 12.34 -15.13
CA ALA A 589 -3.88 11.86 -15.80
C ALA A 589 -3.55 11.48 -17.24
N PHE A 590 -3.93 10.26 -17.65
CA PHE A 590 -3.80 9.77 -19.03
C PHE A 590 -5.16 9.81 -19.72
N GLY A 591 -5.21 10.44 -20.88
CA GLY A 591 -6.40 10.53 -21.72
C GLY A 591 -6.65 9.25 -22.51
N ALA A 592 -7.82 9.18 -23.16
CA ALA A 592 -8.07 8.16 -24.17
C ALA A 592 -7.06 8.28 -25.31
N PRO A 593 -6.59 7.15 -25.88
CA PRO A 593 -5.74 7.16 -27.06
C PRO A 593 -6.38 7.96 -28.21
N MET A 594 -5.57 8.70 -28.92
CA MET A 594 -5.94 9.50 -30.09
C MET A 594 -5.23 8.97 -31.33
N SER A 595 -5.79 9.27 -32.53
CA SER A 595 -5.15 8.96 -33.81
C SER A 595 -3.77 9.61 -33.92
N LEU A 596 -2.83 8.93 -34.58
CA LEU A 596 -1.48 9.48 -34.89
C LEU A 596 -1.56 10.75 -35.76
N HIS A 597 -2.62 10.94 -36.53
CA HIS A 597 -2.82 12.11 -37.41
C HIS A 597 -3.52 13.28 -36.73
N SER A 598 -3.76 13.22 -35.41
CA SER A 598 -4.34 14.34 -34.65
C SER A 598 -3.44 15.57 -34.69
N LYS A 599 -4.06 16.75 -34.89
CA LYS A 599 -3.35 18.04 -34.95
C LYS A 599 -2.92 18.53 -33.58
N LYS A 600 -1.90 19.38 -33.53
CA LYS A 600 -1.34 19.91 -32.27
C LYS A 600 -2.39 20.65 -31.43
N GLU A 601 -3.33 21.35 -32.06
CA GLU A 601 -4.44 22.03 -31.37
C GLU A 601 -5.37 21.04 -30.66
N GLU A 602 -5.71 19.94 -31.32
CA GLU A 602 -6.58 18.88 -30.79
C GLU A 602 -5.91 18.18 -29.60
N VAL A 603 -4.62 17.81 -29.76
CA VAL A 603 -3.84 17.18 -28.69
C VAL A 603 -3.68 18.13 -27.52
N LYS A 604 -3.38 19.42 -27.76
CA LYS A 604 -3.28 20.43 -26.71
C LYS A 604 -4.60 20.60 -25.95
N ALA A 605 -5.72 20.67 -26.67
CA ALA A 605 -7.05 20.76 -26.06
C ALA A 605 -7.32 19.55 -25.16
N LYS A 606 -6.97 18.35 -25.62
CA LYS A 606 -7.12 17.12 -24.84
C LYS A 606 -6.22 17.09 -23.60
N VAL A 607 -4.97 17.49 -23.73
CA VAL A 607 -4.06 17.64 -22.58
C VAL A 607 -4.60 18.67 -21.59
N PHE A 608 -5.17 19.78 -22.07
CA PHE A 608 -5.82 20.76 -21.20
C PHE A 608 -7.03 20.19 -20.44
N GLU A 609 -7.90 19.42 -21.11
CA GLU A 609 -9.00 18.71 -20.44
C GLU A 609 -8.51 17.80 -19.31
N LEU A 610 -7.39 17.09 -19.51
CA LEU A 610 -6.81 16.22 -18.50
C LEU A 610 -6.33 16.97 -17.27
N SER A 611 -6.08 18.29 -17.38
CA SER A 611 -5.75 19.13 -16.23
C SER A 611 -6.86 19.11 -15.17
N PHE A 612 -8.14 19.04 -15.59
CA PHE A 612 -9.29 18.94 -14.69
C PHE A 612 -9.34 17.59 -13.98
N MET A 613 -9.02 16.49 -14.69
CA MET A 613 -8.94 15.15 -14.07
C MET A 613 -7.83 15.08 -13.03
N ALA A 614 -6.64 15.58 -13.37
CA ALA A 614 -5.51 15.64 -12.47
C ALA A 614 -5.82 16.51 -11.25
N TRP A 615 -6.52 17.65 -11.45
CA TRP A 615 -6.97 18.52 -10.39
C TRP A 615 -7.97 17.83 -9.46
N LYS A 616 -8.98 17.19 -10.01
CA LYS A 616 -9.98 16.44 -9.25
C LYS A 616 -9.33 15.39 -8.36
N SER A 617 -8.42 14.59 -8.92
CA SER A 617 -7.68 13.57 -8.17
C SER A 617 -6.85 14.16 -7.03
N GLN A 618 -6.20 15.30 -7.27
CA GLN A 618 -5.44 16.01 -6.25
C GLN A 618 -6.36 16.55 -5.13
N CYS A 619 -7.52 17.10 -5.48
CA CYS A 619 -8.51 17.58 -4.52
C CYS A 619 -9.11 16.44 -3.68
N GLU A 620 -9.35 15.27 -4.27
CA GLU A 620 -9.82 14.08 -3.53
C GLU A 620 -8.82 13.58 -2.50
N ALA A 621 -7.54 13.82 -2.73
CA ALA A 621 -6.46 13.46 -1.80
C ALA A 621 -6.21 14.51 -0.70
N MET A 622 -6.90 15.68 -0.73
CA MET A 622 -6.81 16.71 0.30
C MET A 622 -7.39 16.22 1.63
N HIS A 623 -6.92 16.82 2.70
CA HIS A 623 -7.43 16.57 4.05
C HIS A 623 -8.57 17.54 4.39
N THR A 624 -9.06 17.52 5.64
CA THR A 624 -9.99 18.56 6.15
C THR A 624 -9.25 19.86 6.45
N ILE A 625 -9.98 20.99 6.47
CA ILE A 625 -9.43 22.32 6.81
C ILE A 625 -8.76 22.30 8.19
N ALA A 626 -9.40 21.68 9.19
CA ALA A 626 -8.83 21.52 10.53
C ALA A 626 -7.45 20.81 10.50
N ARG A 627 -7.27 19.77 9.68
CA ARG A 627 -5.98 19.08 9.53
C ARG A 627 -4.96 19.91 8.76
N ALA A 628 -5.40 20.67 7.77
CA ALA A 628 -4.55 21.60 7.02
C ALA A 628 -4.05 22.71 7.94
N PHE A 629 -4.92 23.31 8.73
CA PHE A 629 -4.57 24.35 9.73
C PHE A 629 -3.52 23.83 10.73
N ILE A 630 -3.73 22.66 11.36
CA ILE A 630 -2.73 22.05 12.27
C ILE A 630 -1.37 21.89 11.57
N THR A 631 -1.38 21.48 10.31
CA THR A 631 -0.13 21.28 9.54
C THR A 631 0.58 22.60 9.30
N SER A 632 -0.13 23.62 8.85
CA SER A 632 0.40 24.94 8.53
C SER A 632 0.90 25.66 9.79
N ALA A 633 0.09 25.68 10.84
CA ALA A 633 0.46 26.29 12.12
C ALA A 633 1.69 25.65 12.76
N LYS A 634 1.81 24.30 12.71
CA LYS A 634 3.00 23.58 13.24
C LYS A 634 4.30 23.92 12.50
N ARG A 635 4.22 24.35 11.26
CA ARG A 635 5.41 24.77 10.48
C ARG A 635 5.84 26.20 10.80
N ASN A 636 4.88 27.01 11.19
CA ASN A 636 5.04 28.46 11.33
C ASN A 636 4.84 28.94 12.77
N LEU A 637 5.11 28.12 13.79
CA LEU A 637 4.76 28.37 15.20
C LEU A 637 5.17 29.76 15.72
N SER A 638 6.33 30.25 15.29
CA SER A 638 6.90 31.52 15.74
C SER A 638 6.42 32.72 14.91
N ASN A 639 5.86 32.45 13.69
CA ASN A 639 5.40 33.52 12.81
C ASN A 639 4.09 34.13 13.33
N ILE A 640 3.87 35.37 12.97
CA ILE A 640 2.60 36.06 13.24
C ILE A 640 1.55 35.50 12.30
N ALA A 641 0.43 35.01 12.85
CA ALA A 641 -0.71 34.51 12.11
C ALA A 641 -1.75 35.63 11.83
N ILE A 642 -2.03 36.46 12.81
CA ILE A 642 -3.06 37.51 12.73
C ILE A 642 -2.57 38.74 13.46
N ILE A 643 -2.81 39.91 12.86
CA ILE A 643 -2.66 41.22 13.51
C ILE A 643 -4.04 41.85 13.59
N ASP A 644 -4.49 42.17 14.77
CA ASP A 644 -5.81 42.73 15.04
C ASP A 644 -5.65 44.01 15.94
N SER A 645 -6.44 45.05 15.70
CA SER A 645 -6.37 46.34 16.44
C SER A 645 -6.64 46.19 17.93
N LEU A 646 -7.43 45.19 18.34
CA LEU A 646 -7.79 44.95 19.75
C LEU A 646 -6.92 43.84 20.38
N ALA A 647 -6.60 42.78 19.63
CA ALA A 647 -5.87 41.64 20.15
C ALA A 647 -4.34 41.74 19.93
N GLY A 648 -3.88 42.70 19.13
CA GLY A 648 -2.47 42.85 18.76
C GLY A 648 -1.97 41.73 17.83
N ALA A 649 -0.68 41.46 17.82
CA ALA A 649 -0.05 40.44 17.02
C ALA A 649 -0.14 39.05 17.68
N ILE A 650 -0.73 38.08 17.00
CA ILE A 650 -0.95 36.72 17.49
C ILE A 650 -0.13 35.74 16.65
N SER A 651 0.74 34.97 17.30
CA SER A 651 1.51 33.93 16.63
C SER A 651 0.66 32.67 16.31
N TYR A 652 1.09 31.88 15.32
CA TYR A 652 0.46 30.59 15.02
C TYR A 652 0.45 29.63 16.22
N ARG A 653 1.47 29.66 17.08
CA ARG A 653 1.50 28.89 18.33
C ARG A 653 0.33 29.26 19.25
N LYS A 654 0.13 30.55 19.47
CA LYS A 654 -0.95 31.03 20.33
C LYS A 654 -2.31 30.77 19.71
N LEU A 655 -2.48 31.07 18.40
CA LEU A 655 -3.71 30.81 17.67
C LEU A 655 -4.14 29.34 17.73
N LEU A 656 -3.22 28.40 17.41
CA LEU A 656 -3.50 26.98 17.44
C LEU A 656 -3.86 26.49 18.85
N SER A 657 -3.14 26.96 19.87
CA SER A 657 -3.40 26.57 21.27
C SER A 657 -4.75 27.07 21.77
N LEU A 658 -5.10 28.30 21.46
CA LEU A 658 -6.41 28.86 21.81
C LEU A 658 -7.54 28.17 21.04
N SER A 659 -7.30 27.84 19.75
CA SER A 659 -8.28 27.10 18.94
C SER A 659 -8.55 25.70 19.50
N PHE A 660 -7.56 24.98 20.03
CA PHE A 660 -7.75 23.69 20.66
C PHE A 660 -8.59 23.80 21.96
N ILE A 661 -8.29 24.78 22.81
CA ILE A 661 -9.02 24.97 24.05
C ILE A 661 -10.47 25.36 23.73
N LEU A 662 -10.68 26.31 22.82
CA LEU A 662 -12.01 26.76 22.44
C LEU A 662 -12.81 25.64 21.75
N SER A 663 -12.16 24.80 20.93
CA SER A 663 -12.82 23.65 20.32
C SER A 663 -13.37 22.64 21.34
N THR A 664 -12.67 22.52 22.49
CA THR A 664 -13.13 21.67 23.60
C THR A 664 -14.35 22.28 24.27
N LEU A 665 -14.32 23.61 24.55
CA LEU A 665 -15.46 24.34 25.11
C LEU A 665 -16.70 24.27 24.20
N ILE A 666 -16.51 24.42 22.87
CA ILE A 666 -17.60 24.28 21.90
C ILE A 666 -18.22 22.89 21.97
N LYS A 667 -17.42 21.84 22.09
CA LYS A 667 -17.90 20.46 22.22
C LYS A 667 -18.68 20.24 23.54
N GLU A 668 -18.20 20.80 24.62
CA GLU A 668 -18.86 20.72 25.93
C GLU A 668 -20.22 21.45 25.93
N ASN A 669 -20.28 22.67 25.35
CA ASN A 669 -21.53 23.41 25.21
C ASN A 669 -22.54 22.66 24.32
N SER A 670 -22.09 22.11 23.21
CA SER A 670 -22.94 21.30 22.33
C SER A 670 -23.58 20.10 23.04
N LYS A 671 -22.83 19.43 23.91
CA LYS A 671 -23.36 18.29 24.68
C LYS A 671 -24.48 18.68 25.65
N LYS A 672 -24.45 19.89 26.20
CA LYS A 672 -25.45 20.37 27.13
C LYS A 672 -26.76 20.73 26.42
N ILE A 673 -26.71 21.13 25.15
CA ILE A 673 -27.84 21.63 24.37
C ILE A 673 -28.57 20.52 23.62
N ASN A 674 -27.87 19.43 23.27
CA ASN A 674 -28.32 18.41 22.31
C ASN A 674 -29.41 17.44 22.79
N SER A 675 -30.03 17.62 23.94
CA SER A 675 -31.03 16.67 24.45
C SER A 675 -32.41 16.77 23.79
N ASN A 676 -32.74 17.84 23.01
CA ASN A 676 -34.12 18.09 22.58
C ASN A 676 -34.31 18.58 21.13
N PHE A 677 -33.33 18.46 20.23
CA PHE A 677 -33.45 19.01 18.86
C PHE A 677 -33.72 17.90 17.83
N GLU A 678 -34.93 17.83 17.27
CA GLU A 678 -35.22 16.99 16.08
C GLU A 678 -34.69 17.66 14.81
N ARG A 679 -33.74 16.99 14.15
CA ARG A 679 -33.15 17.51 12.91
C ARG A 679 -33.99 17.14 11.71
N GLY A 680 -34.36 18.13 10.89
CA GLY A 680 -35.05 17.92 9.61
C GLY A 680 -34.18 17.13 8.60
N SER A 681 -34.83 16.47 7.65
CA SER A 681 -34.18 15.58 6.66
C SER A 681 -33.11 16.25 5.77
N TYR A 682 -33.07 17.57 5.69
CA TYR A 682 -32.13 18.34 4.89
C TYR A 682 -31.01 19.03 5.71
N ALA A 683 -31.03 18.90 7.03
CA ALA A 683 -29.97 19.46 7.87
C ALA A 683 -28.67 18.64 7.78
N PRO A 684 -27.48 19.29 7.89
CA PRO A 684 -26.23 18.56 8.02
C PRO A 684 -26.27 17.58 9.19
N LYS A 685 -25.59 16.44 9.05
CA LYS A 685 -25.45 15.46 10.15
C LYS A 685 -24.70 16.06 11.34
N GLU A 686 -23.78 16.99 11.05
CA GLU A 686 -23.00 17.73 12.02
C GLU A 686 -23.80 18.96 12.48
N GLU A 687 -23.63 19.31 13.74
CA GLU A 687 -24.25 20.50 14.35
C GLU A 687 -23.69 21.80 13.76
N CYS A 688 -24.57 22.75 13.48
CA CYS A 688 -24.22 24.07 13.00
C CYS A 688 -23.98 25.04 14.18
N VAL A 689 -22.89 25.81 14.10
CA VAL A 689 -22.55 26.82 15.08
C VAL A 689 -22.57 28.19 14.39
N GLY A 690 -23.42 29.10 14.91
CA GLY A 690 -23.53 30.46 14.43
C GLY A 690 -22.36 31.33 14.90
N ILE A 691 -21.85 32.17 14.01
CA ILE A 691 -20.84 33.20 14.33
C ILE A 691 -21.40 34.54 13.86
N LEU A 692 -21.64 35.45 14.78
CA LEU A 692 -22.14 36.77 14.53
C LEU A 692 -21.08 37.80 14.98
N LEU A 693 -20.03 37.95 14.17
CA LEU A 693 -18.91 38.84 14.46
C LEU A 693 -18.40 39.53 13.17
N PRO A 694 -17.83 40.74 13.27
CA PRO A 694 -17.11 41.34 12.17
C PRO A 694 -15.78 40.58 11.89
N ALA A 695 -15.12 40.91 10.77
CA ALA A 695 -13.75 40.43 10.51
C ALA A 695 -12.83 40.87 11.66
N SER A 696 -12.32 39.89 12.40
CA SER A 696 -11.53 40.10 13.61
C SER A 696 -10.76 38.83 14.01
N PHE A 697 -9.81 38.95 14.92
CA PHE A 697 -9.15 37.78 15.53
C PHE A 697 -10.16 36.82 16.16
N ALA A 698 -11.17 37.32 16.87
CA ALA A 698 -12.19 36.51 17.52
C ALA A 698 -13.00 35.70 16.49
N SER A 699 -13.36 36.29 15.36
CA SER A 699 -14.04 35.61 14.26
C SER A 699 -13.18 34.51 13.64
N SER A 700 -11.91 34.78 13.34
CA SER A 700 -10.99 33.80 12.79
C SER A 700 -10.71 32.63 13.76
N LEU A 701 -10.52 32.94 15.05
CA LEU A 701 -10.35 31.95 16.11
C LEU A 701 -11.58 31.03 16.21
N LEU A 702 -12.79 31.55 16.16
CA LEU A 702 -14.03 30.79 16.22
C LEU A 702 -14.19 29.90 14.98
N ASN A 703 -14.00 30.46 13.78
CA ASN A 703 -14.10 29.66 12.53
C ASN A 703 -13.19 28.42 12.59
N LEU A 704 -11.95 28.59 13.02
CA LEU A 704 -10.99 27.48 13.15
C LEU A 704 -11.36 26.51 14.28
N SER A 705 -11.86 27.04 15.43
CA SER A 705 -12.23 26.23 16.59
C SER A 705 -13.47 25.38 16.36
N VAL A 706 -14.47 25.93 15.65
CA VAL A 706 -15.67 25.17 15.23
C VAL A 706 -15.31 24.01 14.31
N LEU A 707 -14.42 24.21 13.34
CA LEU A 707 -13.93 23.14 12.46
C LEU A 707 -13.12 22.09 13.23
N LEU A 708 -12.31 22.48 14.20
CA LEU A 708 -11.60 21.56 15.10
C LEU A 708 -12.56 20.80 16.02
N ALA A 709 -13.68 21.41 16.40
CA ALA A 709 -14.77 20.74 17.11
C ALA A 709 -15.55 19.76 16.23
N GLN A 710 -15.27 19.67 14.93
CA GLN A 710 -15.98 18.88 13.91
C GLN A 710 -17.45 19.32 13.76
N LYS A 711 -17.68 20.62 13.83
CA LYS A 711 -18.97 21.29 13.66
C LYS A 711 -18.96 22.11 12.37
N VAL A 712 -20.15 22.51 11.92
CA VAL A 712 -20.33 23.33 10.72
C VAL A 712 -20.33 24.82 11.11
N VAL A 713 -19.50 25.59 10.42
CA VAL A 713 -19.42 27.04 10.61
C VAL A 713 -20.57 27.73 9.87
N VAL A 714 -21.31 28.59 10.54
CA VAL A 714 -22.30 29.47 9.92
C VAL A 714 -22.01 30.92 10.31
N ASN A 715 -21.30 31.64 9.43
CA ASN A 715 -21.10 33.05 9.61
C ASN A 715 -22.38 33.80 9.22
N LEU A 716 -23.00 34.44 10.19
CA LEU A 716 -24.28 35.14 10.02
C LEU A 716 -24.09 36.56 9.43
N ASN A 717 -24.86 36.85 8.38
CA ASN A 717 -24.81 38.17 7.72
C ASN A 717 -25.62 39.23 8.50
N PHE A 718 -24.96 40.00 9.34
CA PHE A 718 -25.58 41.07 10.14
C PHE A 718 -26.04 42.28 9.34
N THR A 719 -25.78 42.32 8.02
CA THR A 719 -26.26 43.40 7.14
C THR A 719 -27.58 43.04 6.44
N ALA A 720 -28.06 41.79 6.58
CA ALA A 720 -29.24 41.31 5.86
C ALA A 720 -30.59 41.61 6.55
N GLY A 721 -30.56 42.18 7.74
CA GLY A 721 -31.76 42.49 8.54
C GLY A 721 -32.25 41.29 9.37
N GLU A 722 -33.06 41.58 10.37
CA GLU A 722 -33.50 40.63 11.41
C GLU A 722 -34.23 39.40 10.83
N LYS A 723 -35.24 39.63 9.95
CA LYS A 723 -36.01 38.51 9.35
C LYS A 723 -35.14 37.53 8.59
N ALA A 724 -34.13 38.03 7.85
CA ALA A 724 -33.23 37.17 7.10
C ALA A 724 -32.27 36.38 8.04
N LEU A 725 -31.83 37.01 9.15
CA LEU A 725 -31.03 36.32 10.15
C LEU A 725 -31.82 35.23 10.87
N GLN A 726 -33.03 35.48 11.29
CA GLN A 726 -33.92 34.48 11.90
C GLN A 726 -34.21 33.33 10.94
N ALA A 727 -34.47 33.62 9.68
CA ALA A 727 -34.65 32.60 8.65
C ALA A 727 -33.39 31.75 8.45
N ALA A 728 -32.20 32.32 8.47
CA ALA A 728 -30.93 31.64 8.37
C ALA A 728 -30.68 30.73 9.60
N VAL A 729 -30.92 31.20 10.81
CA VAL A 729 -30.80 30.45 12.07
C VAL A 729 -31.73 29.25 12.07
N LYS A 730 -33.00 29.46 11.70
CA LYS A 730 -34.00 28.38 11.59
C LYS A 730 -33.64 27.36 10.50
N SER A 731 -33.25 27.83 9.33
CA SER A 731 -32.90 26.99 8.18
C SER A 731 -31.66 26.11 8.43
N ALA A 732 -30.63 26.64 9.10
CA ALA A 732 -29.43 25.92 9.47
C ALA A 732 -29.56 25.20 10.82
N GLN A 733 -30.70 25.29 11.51
CA GLN A 733 -30.94 24.69 12.83
C GLN A 733 -29.81 25.01 13.83
N ILE A 734 -29.51 26.31 13.96
CA ILE A 734 -28.45 26.80 14.84
C ILE A 734 -28.97 26.85 16.28
N SER A 735 -28.34 26.09 17.18
CA SER A 735 -28.68 26.08 18.61
C SER A 735 -27.81 26.98 19.48
N GLN A 736 -26.61 27.37 18.93
CA GLN A 736 -25.67 28.25 19.64
C GLN A 736 -25.06 29.28 18.69
N ILE A 737 -25.01 30.52 19.12
CA ILE A 737 -24.43 31.65 18.39
C ILE A 737 -23.34 32.30 19.25
N TYR A 738 -22.14 32.41 18.72
CA TYR A 738 -21.05 33.17 19.32
C TYR A 738 -21.05 34.58 18.79
N THR A 739 -21.07 35.55 19.72
CA THR A 739 -21.12 37.00 19.42
C THR A 739 -20.34 37.80 20.44
N SER A 740 -20.40 39.14 20.39
CA SER A 740 -19.78 40.07 21.35
C SER A 740 -20.84 41.03 21.84
N LYS A 741 -20.86 41.31 23.16
CA LYS A 741 -21.79 42.30 23.78
C LYS A 741 -21.61 43.65 23.10
N LYS A 742 -20.35 44.12 22.99
CA LYS A 742 -20.02 45.41 22.33
C LYS A 742 -20.46 45.44 20.87
N PHE A 743 -20.40 44.29 20.16
CA PHE A 743 -20.83 44.26 18.78
C PHE A 743 -22.35 44.32 18.63
N LEU A 744 -23.11 43.69 19.52
CA LEU A 744 -24.57 43.79 19.55
C LEU A 744 -25.03 45.23 19.89
N GLU A 745 -24.46 45.87 20.93
CA GLU A 745 -24.72 47.27 21.26
C GLU A 745 -24.47 48.19 20.06
N LYS A 746 -23.40 47.95 19.29
CA LYS A 746 -23.08 48.69 18.08
C LYS A 746 -24.11 48.46 16.94
N LEU A 747 -24.69 47.28 16.85
CA LEU A 747 -25.75 46.97 15.87
C LEU A 747 -27.06 47.65 16.29
N GLU A 748 -27.39 47.58 17.57
CA GLU A 748 -28.57 48.23 18.13
C GLU A 748 -28.51 49.76 17.95
N SER A 749 -27.36 50.37 18.20
CA SER A 749 -27.16 51.81 17.98
C SER A 749 -27.35 52.24 16.52
N LYS A 750 -27.26 51.29 15.58
CA LYS A 750 -27.53 51.47 14.16
C LYS A 750 -28.95 51.07 13.73
N GLY A 751 -29.83 50.79 14.71
CA GLY A 751 -31.23 50.46 14.47
C GLY A 751 -31.44 49.00 14.08
N VAL A 752 -30.44 48.11 14.27
CA VAL A 752 -30.55 46.64 14.00
C VAL A 752 -30.75 45.95 15.34
N SER A 753 -31.99 45.72 15.72
CA SER A 753 -32.35 44.88 16.88
C SER A 753 -32.39 43.41 16.43
N LEU A 754 -31.79 42.52 17.21
CA LEU A 754 -31.67 41.09 16.86
C LEU A 754 -32.27 40.21 17.96
N ASN A 755 -33.39 39.56 17.64
CA ASN A 755 -33.99 38.55 18.50
C ASN A 755 -33.92 37.17 17.82
N PHE A 756 -33.24 36.22 18.45
CA PHE A 756 -33.05 34.86 17.90
C PHE A 756 -34.01 33.83 18.52
N GLY A 757 -34.90 34.24 19.45
CA GLY A 757 -35.78 33.32 20.19
C GLY A 757 -35.07 32.66 21.39
N GLU A 758 -35.88 32.12 22.32
CA GLU A 758 -35.39 31.49 23.56
C GLU A 758 -34.62 30.15 23.33
N GLU A 759 -34.81 29.54 22.16
CA GLU A 759 -34.18 28.25 21.81
C GLU A 759 -32.71 28.38 21.42
N VAL A 760 -32.22 29.61 21.16
CA VAL A 760 -30.85 29.84 20.70
C VAL A 760 -29.98 30.38 21.84
N ASN A 761 -28.96 29.64 22.20
CA ASN A 761 -28.01 30.04 23.23
C ASN A 761 -26.98 31.04 22.68
N LEU A 762 -27.00 32.27 23.18
CA LEU A 762 -26.03 33.31 22.88
C LEU A 762 -24.82 33.21 23.82
N ILE A 763 -23.64 33.03 23.22
CA ILE A 763 -22.36 32.92 23.92
C ILE A 763 -21.50 34.14 23.60
N TYR A 764 -21.12 34.87 24.61
CA TYR A 764 -20.36 36.11 24.42
C TYR A 764 -18.85 35.85 24.47
N MET A 765 -18.11 36.45 23.55
CA MET A 765 -16.66 36.33 23.49
C MET A 765 -15.97 36.96 24.70
N GLU A 766 -16.60 37.92 25.32
CA GLU A 766 -16.15 38.50 26.59
C GLU A 766 -16.07 37.41 27.68
N ASP A 767 -17.08 36.57 27.79
CA ASP A 767 -17.13 35.47 28.76
C ASP A 767 -16.06 34.38 28.41
N VAL A 768 -15.84 34.14 27.14
CA VAL A 768 -14.76 33.24 26.68
C VAL A 768 -13.37 33.79 27.06
N VAL A 769 -13.17 35.12 26.95
CA VAL A 769 -11.91 35.76 27.35
C VAL A 769 -11.71 35.67 28.88
N GLU A 770 -12.77 35.75 29.68
CA GLU A 770 -12.67 35.53 31.13
C GLU A 770 -12.28 34.08 31.47
N ILE A 771 -12.84 33.08 30.74
CA ILE A 771 -12.44 31.69 30.89
C ILE A 771 -10.95 31.53 30.54
N PHE A 772 -10.47 32.15 29.48
CA PHE A 772 -9.05 32.12 29.09
C PHE A 772 -8.17 32.80 30.15
N LYS A 773 -8.60 33.92 30.77
CA LYS A 773 -7.86 34.54 31.86
C LYS A 773 -7.75 33.64 33.09
N LYS A 774 -8.81 32.91 33.44
CA LYS A 774 -8.83 31.95 34.54
C LYS A 774 -7.99 30.69 34.25
N GLN A 775 -7.86 30.29 32.98
CA GLN A 775 -7.16 29.07 32.57
C GLN A 775 -5.77 29.34 31.98
N LYS A 776 -5.02 30.33 32.44
CA LYS A 776 -3.66 30.69 31.93
C LYS A 776 -2.69 29.51 31.97
N SER A 777 -2.72 28.70 33.03
CA SER A 777 -1.86 27.49 33.15
C SER A 777 -2.18 26.46 32.07
N LYS A 778 -3.46 26.26 31.76
CA LYS A 778 -3.90 25.33 30.69
C LYS A 778 -3.49 25.85 29.32
N ILE A 779 -3.54 27.15 29.09
CA ILE A 779 -3.06 27.76 27.83
C ILE A 779 -1.55 27.55 27.68
N LEU A 780 -0.76 27.77 28.74
CA LEU A 780 0.68 27.57 28.70
C LEU A 780 1.04 26.13 28.45
N ALA A 781 0.38 25.19 29.14
CA ALA A 781 0.55 23.73 28.90
C ALA A 781 0.21 23.34 27.47
N MET A 782 -0.87 23.90 26.90
CA MET A 782 -1.24 23.64 25.51
C MET A 782 -0.21 24.22 24.53
N MET A 783 0.36 25.41 24.80
CA MET A 783 1.43 26.02 24.00
C MET A 783 2.70 25.14 24.02
N MET A 784 3.03 24.54 25.18
CA MET A 784 4.12 23.57 25.28
C MET A 784 3.82 22.29 24.51
N ALA A 785 2.62 21.73 24.67
CA ALA A 785 2.19 20.54 23.95
C ALA A 785 2.22 20.75 22.43
N VAL A 786 1.69 21.89 21.96
CA VAL A 786 1.75 22.29 20.55
C VAL A 786 3.21 22.43 20.06
N SER A 787 4.13 22.88 20.89
CA SER A 787 5.55 23.00 20.51
C SER A 787 6.25 21.63 20.39
N ILE A 788 6.01 20.73 21.33
CA ILE A 788 6.72 19.43 21.47
C ILE A 788 6.08 18.34 20.61
N LEU A 789 4.75 18.19 20.66
CA LEU A 789 4.07 17.06 20.02
C LEU A 789 4.12 17.13 18.48
N PRO A 790 4.44 16.04 17.79
CA PRO A 790 4.37 15.96 16.34
C PRO A 790 2.96 16.23 15.78
N SER A 791 2.88 16.80 14.58
CA SER A 791 1.60 17.16 13.94
C SER A 791 0.63 15.98 13.78
N PHE A 792 1.14 14.74 13.63
CA PHE A 792 0.27 13.57 13.46
C PHE A 792 -0.47 13.22 14.76
N ILE A 793 0.13 13.43 15.93
CA ILE A 793 -0.49 13.23 17.25
C ILE A 793 -1.57 14.31 17.47
N LEU A 794 -1.24 15.58 17.22
CA LEU A 794 -2.21 16.67 17.34
C LEU A 794 -3.42 16.48 16.42
N LYS A 795 -3.19 15.99 15.19
CA LYS A 795 -4.27 15.64 14.25
C LYS A 795 -5.12 14.47 14.73
N ALA A 796 -4.52 13.46 15.38
CA ALA A 796 -5.26 12.32 15.92
C ALA A 796 -6.20 12.75 17.05
N ILE A 797 -5.75 13.68 17.90
CA ILE A 797 -6.51 14.14 19.08
C ILE A 797 -7.57 15.19 18.67
N PHE A 798 -7.16 16.24 17.95
CA PHE A 798 -8.02 17.43 17.72
C PHE A 798 -8.72 17.45 16.35
N ALA A 799 -8.27 16.68 15.38
CA ALA A 799 -8.87 16.57 14.04
C ALA A 799 -8.88 15.12 13.55
N PRO A 800 -9.56 14.18 14.24
CA PRO A 800 -9.56 12.75 13.90
C PRO A 800 -10.22 12.47 12.54
N SER A 801 -11.25 13.22 12.15
CA SER A 801 -11.93 13.05 10.87
C SER A 801 -11.01 13.27 9.67
N LYS A 802 -11.09 12.36 8.70
CA LYS A 802 -10.40 12.44 7.40
C LYS A 802 -11.38 12.67 6.24
N ASN A 803 -12.67 12.78 6.53
CA ASN A 803 -13.71 12.97 5.52
C ASN A 803 -13.70 14.41 5.01
N ASN A 804 -13.12 14.65 3.86
CA ASN A 804 -13.07 15.97 3.23
C ASN A 804 -14.38 16.37 2.52
N LEU A 805 -15.34 15.45 2.41
CA LEU A 805 -16.68 15.71 1.93
C LEU A 805 -17.64 16.14 3.05
N ALA A 806 -17.22 16.07 4.32
CA ALA A 806 -17.99 16.61 5.42
C ALA A 806 -18.19 18.13 5.23
N ILE A 807 -19.38 18.63 5.53
CA ILE A 807 -19.72 20.04 5.41
C ILE A 807 -18.85 20.83 6.41
N ALA A 808 -18.20 21.88 5.93
CA ALA A 808 -17.33 22.73 6.73
C ALA A 808 -18.02 24.06 7.08
N ALA A 809 -18.74 24.64 6.11
CA ALA A 809 -19.42 25.92 6.31
C ALA A 809 -20.73 25.98 5.51
N ILE A 810 -21.66 26.81 6.02
CA ILE A 810 -22.86 27.22 5.29
C ILE A 810 -22.80 28.73 5.16
N LEU A 811 -22.94 29.22 3.92
CA LEU A 811 -23.02 30.66 3.62
C LEU A 811 -24.41 30.98 3.09
N PHE A 812 -25.03 31.99 3.68
CA PHE A 812 -26.34 32.43 3.25
C PHE A 812 -26.22 33.54 2.19
N SER A 813 -26.84 33.34 1.03
CA SER A 813 -26.94 34.35 -0.01
C SER A 813 -28.13 35.29 0.29
N SER A 814 -28.02 36.57 -0.09
CA SER A 814 -29.16 37.46 -0.16
C SER A 814 -30.06 36.99 -1.32
N GLY A 815 -31.10 36.22 -1.00
CA GLY A 815 -32.03 35.72 -2.01
C GLY A 815 -32.75 36.89 -2.70
N SER A 816 -32.83 36.90 -4.01
CA SER A 816 -33.59 37.87 -4.83
C SER A 816 -35.09 37.87 -4.51
N GLU A 817 -35.58 36.80 -3.82
CA GLU A 817 -36.98 36.60 -3.44
C GLU A 817 -37.23 36.72 -1.91
N GLY A 818 -36.28 37.27 -1.16
CA GLY A 818 -36.47 37.63 0.26
C GLY A 818 -36.13 36.53 1.29
N THR A 819 -36.05 35.27 0.92
CA THR A 819 -35.60 34.20 1.83
C THR A 819 -34.16 33.82 1.53
N PRO A 820 -33.23 33.87 2.54
CA PRO A 820 -31.81 33.52 2.32
C PRO A 820 -31.65 32.05 1.99
N LYS A 821 -30.88 31.74 0.94
CA LYS A 821 -30.52 30.38 0.57
C LYS A 821 -29.19 29.98 1.17
N GLY A 822 -29.15 28.87 1.91
CA GLY A 822 -27.93 28.35 2.54
C GLY A 822 -27.11 27.49 1.57
N VAL A 823 -25.94 27.95 1.19
CA VAL A 823 -24.98 27.21 0.35
C VAL A 823 -24.06 26.39 1.24
N MET A 824 -24.18 25.06 1.18
CA MET A 824 -23.36 24.13 1.96
C MET A 824 -22.02 23.87 1.27
N LEU A 825 -20.93 24.23 1.90
CA LEU A 825 -19.57 24.05 1.42
C LEU A 825 -18.86 22.97 2.25
N ASN A 826 -18.39 21.91 1.58
CA ASN A 826 -17.57 20.91 2.23
C ASN A 826 -16.09 21.32 2.31
N ASN A 827 -15.30 20.61 3.12
CA ASN A 827 -13.88 20.88 3.30
C ASN A 827 -13.12 20.91 1.96
N ARG A 828 -13.47 20.00 1.02
CA ARG A 828 -12.83 19.91 -0.28
C ARG A 828 -13.11 21.13 -1.17
N ASN A 829 -14.34 21.67 -1.14
CA ASN A 829 -14.69 22.88 -1.91
C ASN A 829 -13.78 24.05 -1.52
N ILE A 830 -13.68 24.31 -0.20
CA ILE A 830 -12.91 25.45 0.32
C ILE A 830 -11.41 25.25 0.08
N LEU A 831 -10.86 24.08 0.40
CA LEU A 831 -9.44 23.80 0.21
C LEU A 831 -9.01 23.78 -1.25
N SER A 832 -9.91 23.38 -2.17
CA SER A 832 -9.63 23.43 -3.61
C SER A 832 -9.50 24.88 -4.08
N ASN A 833 -10.37 25.78 -3.64
CA ASN A 833 -10.28 27.19 -3.95
C ASN A 833 -9.00 27.83 -3.37
N ILE A 834 -8.67 27.52 -2.12
CA ILE A 834 -7.44 28.00 -1.48
C ILE A 834 -6.21 27.58 -2.30
N ALA A 835 -6.17 26.32 -2.72
CA ALA A 835 -5.06 25.80 -3.54
C ALA A 835 -4.99 26.47 -4.92
N GLN A 836 -6.13 26.70 -5.58
CA GLN A 836 -6.18 27.40 -6.88
C GLN A 836 -5.68 28.85 -6.74
N ILE A 837 -6.16 29.59 -5.76
CA ILE A 837 -5.74 30.96 -5.49
C ILE A 837 -4.24 31.01 -5.18
N SER A 838 -3.76 30.09 -4.34
CA SER A 838 -2.36 29.99 -3.97
C SER A 838 -1.44 29.67 -5.17
N ASP A 839 -1.89 28.80 -6.10
CA ASP A 839 -1.12 28.46 -7.31
C ASP A 839 -1.07 29.64 -8.29
N VAL A 840 -2.18 30.39 -8.46
CA VAL A 840 -2.25 31.53 -9.38
C VAL A 840 -1.47 32.73 -8.87
N LEU A 841 -1.66 33.06 -7.58
CA LEU A 841 -0.99 34.23 -6.97
C LEU A 841 0.45 33.93 -6.53
N CYS A 842 0.90 32.67 -6.63
CA CYS A 842 2.21 32.24 -6.13
C CYS A 842 2.45 32.73 -4.69
N THR A 843 1.44 32.58 -3.80
CA THR A 843 1.45 33.14 -2.45
C THR A 843 2.67 32.66 -1.64
N ARG A 844 3.28 33.56 -0.89
CA ARG A 844 4.52 33.37 -0.11
C ARG A 844 4.25 33.35 1.39
N ASN A 845 5.17 32.82 2.19
CA ASN A 845 5.03 32.82 3.66
C ASN A 845 5.05 34.22 4.30
N ASN A 846 5.58 35.20 3.57
CA ASN A 846 5.69 36.58 4.04
C ASN A 846 4.52 37.47 3.57
N ASP A 847 3.63 36.94 2.73
CA ASP A 847 2.48 37.69 2.25
C ASP A 847 1.52 38.02 3.40
N VAL A 848 1.04 39.25 3.40
CA VAL A 848 0.06 39.76 4.36
C VAL A 848 -1.24 40.10 3.62
N ILE A 849 -2.33 39.49 4.06
CA ILE A 849 -3.65 39.75 3.49
C ILE A 849 -4.46 40.64 4.39
N LEU A 850 -4.91 41.79 3.86
CA LEU A 850 -5.83 42.67 4.56
C LEU A 850 -7.23 42.05 4.59
N SER A 851 -7.72 41.72 5.79
CA SER A 851 -9.06 41.15 5.99
C SER A 851 -10.10 42.26 6.15
N SER A 852 -10.51 42.86 5.04
CA SER A 852 -11.53 43.89 4.99
C SER A 852 -12.94 43.33 4.71
N LEU A 853 -13.06 42.13 4.17
CA LEU A 853 -14.33 41.51 3.84
C LEU A 853 -14.83 40.61 4.98
N PRO A 854 -16.11 40.72 5.37
CA PRO A 854 -16.67 39.87 6.42
C PRO A 854 -16.68 38.37 6.05
N PRO A 855 -16.50 37.48 7.03
CA PRO A 855 -16.47 36.01 6.80
C PRO A 855 -17.78 35.39 6.32
N PHE A 856 -18.91 36.09 6.36
CA PHE A 856 -20.17 35.64 5.78
C PHE A 856 -20.19 35.75 4.24
N HIS A 857 -19.24 36.46 3.63
CA HIS A 857 -19.00 36.40 2.19
C HIS A 857 -18.02 35.27 1.86
N ALA A 858 -18.26 34.56 0.75
CA ALA A 858 -17.42 33.43 0.32
C ALA A 858 -15.94 33.81 0.17
N PHE A 859 -15.66 35.00 -0.39
CA PHE A 859 -14.30 35.51 -0.53
C PHE A 859 -13.68 35.84 0.86
N GLY A 860 -14.44 36.51 1.75
CA GLY A 860 -14.00 36.80 3.10
C GLY A 860 -13.65 35.58 3.92
N LEU A 861 -14.46 34.50 3.82
CA LEU A 861 -14.19 33.25 4.49
C LEU A 861 -12.99 32.51 3.88
N THR A 862 -12.96 32.39 2.56
CA THR A 862 -11.94 31.55 1.89
C THR A 862 -10.60 32.25 1.81
N VAL A 863 -10.57 33.51 1.33
CA VAL A 863 -9.32 34.21 1.00
C VAL A 863 -8.75 34.96 2.20
N THR A 864 -9.58 35.59 3.03
CA THR A 864 -9.06 36.40 4.13
C THR A 864 -9.05 35.69 5.48
N THR A 865 -9.74 34.52 5.62
CA THR A 865 -9.78 33.77 6.87
C THR A 865 -9.00 32.45 6.79
N PHE A 866 -9.17 31.66 5.72
CA PHE A 866 -8.57 30.32 5.63
C PHE A 866 -7.32 30.22 4.77
N LEU A 867 -7.10 31.11 3.78
CA LEU A 867 -5.91 31.06 2.93
C LEU A 867 -4.63 31.43 3.70
N PRO A 868 -4.59 32.50 4.56
CA PRO A 868 -3.41 32.86 5.35
C PRO A 868 -3.08 31.78 6.36
#